data_b94a9fdc4d76ed7ee132699610378c51
#
_entry.id   b94a9fdc4d76ed7ee132699610378c51
#
_cell.length_a   1.000
_cell.length_b   1.000
_cell.length_c   1.000
_cell.angle_alpha   90.00
_cell.angle_beta   90.00
_cell.angle_gamma   90.00
#
_symmetry.space_group_name_H-M   'P 1'
#
loop_
_entity.id
_entity.type
_entity.pdbx_description
1 polymer ?
#
loop_
_entity_poly.entity_id
_entity_poly.type
_entity_poly.pdbx_seq_one_letter_code
_entity_poly.pdbx_strand_id
1 'polypeptide(L)'
;MALSSESTAYGTSSLSTDERLSSRSGAQRKWIKWGGFGAGIIAVGLIVLKTSSVSASTSSTVATATSDEGDVTCFQSSFVNNVTNMMAPIKGLKWTLGGEKKTKSFISIDVDTQFQEIIGFGGAFTEAASLQFNRLPKHKQEEVLTLYFDKEQGSAYDFGRVPMGSCDFSVASYNFAETVDDIDLVNFDVNVTHDTETIIPFLKRALERKPDLKLFLAPWSPPAWMKRSSSEYTASMLGSVKPVGLRDDMRASWALYFSKFITAYKKHGISFWGLTPQNEPEFAAPWEACAYTPEYQAEFIGEYLGPVLERDHPGLTLMVYDHNRNNIQHWAKVIYGHPTASKYVHGMAFHWYEDGADRYMDGVEYPEHLNETHYIDPNRFILASESCNCPGVAFGKDAWFRAQRYGHDIMSDLNNHVAGWVDWNLLLDHTGGPNHKNNLCDAPIILTENGDDFQIQPMYYFIQHFSKFIPIGSRRVHVKVAAHFTKPGDPQLYLNYQTSLATCDGSSRQALHKTNDNKMQVTNTPFCLNMVPLSEGQEIRLVECQWTQQTWTFEETTQRIRLDDKCLSLNDKSTMNGVRVTVDKCEADVKPHQQWTFKDEDGTMRSQASTENQCVTAGYSFVQASAFVTPDNHKVLVVMNENTEAAEFQVQVGDAVLDTEVLPGAIQTYVW
;
A
#
# COMPACT_ATOMS: atom_id res chain seq x y z
N MET A 1 0.20 2.87 53.02
CA MET A 1 -1.20 2.62 52.66
C MET A 1 -1.15 2.06 51.25
N ALA A 2 -1.48 0.77 51.12
CA ALA A 2 -1.41 0.01 49.90
C ALA A 2 -2.63 0.30 49.04
N LEU A 3 -2.43 0.41 47.71
CA LEU A 3 -3.47 0.23 46.70
C LEU A 3 -2.96 -0.76 45.66
N SER A 4 -3.72 -1.81 45.57
CA SER A 4 -3.53 -2.99 44.77
C SER A 4 -3.76 -2.71 43.26
N SER A 5 -2.86 -3.20 42.41
CA SER A 5 -3.03 -3.33 40.98
C SER A 5 -3.59 -4.72 40.66
N GLU A 6 -4.77 -4.80 40.12
CA GLU A 6 -5.29 -6.04 39.50
C GLU A 6 -4.83 -6.13 38.06
N SER A 7 -4.06 -7.16 37.79
CA SER A 7 -3.68 -7.59 36.42
C SER A 7 -4.69 -8.63 35.95
N THR A 8 -5.37 -8.38 34.83
CA THR A 8 -6.17 -9.39 34.13
C THR A 8 -5.29 -10.21 33.21
N ALA A 9 -5.10 -11.46 33.57
CA ALA A 9 -4.41 -12.45 32.76
C ALA A 9 -5.36 -13.06 31.71
N TYR A 10 -4.94 -13.07 30.45
CA TYR A 10 -5.56 -13.86 29.40
C TYR A 10 -5.12 -15.33 29.52
N GLY A 11 -6.09 -16.21 29.80
CA GLY A 11 -5.87 -17.64 29.91
C GLY A 11 -5.82 -18.30 28.56
N THR A 12 -4.76 -19.02 28.33
CA THR A 12 -4.63 -20.03 27.27
C THR A 12 -5.45 -21.25 27.61
N SER A 13 -6.44 -21.62 26.81
CA SER A 13 -7.12 -22.92 26.89
C SER A 13 -6.48 -23.89 25.94
N SER A 14 -5.75 -24.87 26.49
CA SER A 14 -5.35 -26.09 25.85
C SER A 14 -6.54 -27.05 25.73
N LEU A 15 -6.88 -27.50 24.53
CA LEU A 15 -7.80 -28.60 24.32
C LEU A 15 -7.03 -29.92 24.18
N SER A 16 -7.24 -30.79 25.15
CA SER A 16 -6.81 -32.18 25.15
C SER A 16 -7.78 -33.04 24.32
N THR A 17 -7.21 -33.93 23.52
CA THR A 17 -7.88 -35.08 22.87
C THR A 17 -8.40 -36.09 23.89
N ASP A 18 -9.64 -36.56 23.73
CA ASP A 18 -9.97 -38.00 23.88
C ASP A 18 -11.39 -38.35 23.37
N GLU A 19 -11.39 -39.33 22.47
CA GLU A 19 -12.28 -40.47 22.17
C GLU A 19 -13.78 -40.46 22.52
N ARG A 20 -14.65 -40.79 21.57
CA ARG A 20 -15.24 -42.14 21.28
C ARG A 20 -16.48 -42.09 20.39
N LEU A 21 -16.39 -42.91 19.32
CA LEU A 21 -17.36 -43.86 18.75
C LEU A 21 -18.86 -43.58 18.77
N SER A 22 -19.52 -43.52 17.60
CA SER A 22 -20.27 -44.67 17.00
C SER A 22 -21.09 -44.23 15.76
N SER A 23 -20.85 -44.83 14.64
CA SER A 23 -21.57 -45.83 13.82
C SER A 23 -22.67 -45.33 12.87
N ARG A 24 -22.49 -45.82 11.59
CA ARG A 24 -23.46 -46.12 10.49
C ARG A 24 -23.89 -44.97 9.63
N SER A 25 -23.86 -45.03 8.28
CA SER A 25 -23.97 -46.08 7.25
C SER A 25 -23.50 -45.49 5.91
N GLY A 26 -22.69 -46.06 5.12
CA GLY A 26 -22.91 -47.03 4.07
C GLY A 26 -23.45 -46.39 2.76
N ALA A 27 -22.58 -45.97 1.81
CA ALA A 27 -22.92 -45.93 0.40
C ALA A 27 -21.69 -46.29 -0.45
N GLN A 28 -21.83 -47.40 -1.14
CA GLN A 28 -20.84 -48.04 -2.01
C GLN A 28 -20.56 -47.19 -3.27
N ARG A 29 -19.31 -46.94 -3.57
CA ARG A 29 -18.86 -46.56 -4.89
C ARG A 29 -18.64 -47.79 -5.77
N LYS A 30 -19.43 -47.91 -6.84
CA LYS A 30 -19.22 -48.87 -7.92
C LYS A 30 -18.08 -48.38 -8.85
N TRP A 31 -17.05 -49.22 -8.95
CA TRP A 31 -16.06 -49.17 -10.01
C TRP A 31 -16.61 -49.84 -11.25
N ILE A 32 -16.60 -49.18 -12.40
CA ILE A 32 -16.81 -49.81 -13.71
C ILE A 32 -15.45 -49.85 -14.42
N LYS A 33 -14.92 -51.08 -14.53
CA LYS A 33 -13.85 -51.44 -15.45
C LYS A 33 -14.47 -51.65 -16.82
N TRP A 34 -13.93 -51.04 -17.85
CA TRP A 34 -14.08 -51.49 -19.24
C TRP A 34 -12.71 -51.76 -19.81
N GLY A 35 -12.50 -53.03 -20.18
CA GLY A 35 -11.37 -53.48 -20.97
C GLY A 35 -11.87 -53.86 -22.36
N GLY A 36 -10.96 -53.79 -23.34
CA GLY A 36 -11.11 -54.64 -24.50
C GLY A 36 -10.88 -54.00 -25.87
N PHE A 37 -9.70 -54.15 -26.37
CA PHE A 37 -9.28 -54.45 -27.74
C PHE A 37 -10.13 -53.98 -28.95
N GLY A 38 -9.45 -53.30 -29.89
CA GLY A 38 -9.87 -53.13 -31.25
C GLY A 38 -8.79 -52.47 -32.11
N ALA A 39 -7.95 -53.29 -32.78
CA ALA A 39 -7.01 -52.84 -33.76
C ALA A 39 -7.71 -52.40 -35.06
N GLY A 40 -7.47 -51.18 -35.50
CA GLY A 40 -7.93 -50.70 -36.81
C GLY A 40 -6.85 -49.92 -37.51
N ILE A 41 -6.33 -50.49 -38.57
CA ILE A 41 -5.38 -49.87 -39.52
C ILE A 41 -6.12 -48.76 -40.28
N ILE A 42 -5.62 -47.55 -40.27
CA ILE A 42 -6.09 -46.49 -41.18
C ILE A 42 -4.89 -45.74 -41.76
N ALA A 43 -5.01 -45.57 -43.06
CA ALA A 43 -4.05 -45.11 -44.04
C ALA A 43 -3.43 -43.73 -43.74
N VAL A 44 -2.15 -43.61 -44.07
CA VAL A 44 -1.36 -42.40 -44.11
C VAL A 44 -1.83 -41.54 -45.30
N GLY A 45 -2.48 -40.44 -44.98
CA GLY A 45 -2.68 -39.33 -45.91
C GLY A 45 -1.63 -38.25 -45.69
N LEU A 46 -0.63 -38.17 -46.57
CA LEU A 46 0.34 -37.07 -46.58
C LEU A 46 -0.38 -35.76 -46.99
N ILE A 47 -0.61 -34.89 -46.09
CA ILE A 47 -0.93 -33.49 -46.37
C ILE A 47 0.40 -32.72 -46.29
N VAL A 48 0.91 -32.32 -47.46
CA VAL A 48 2.02 -31.38 -47.56
C VAL A 48 1.53 -30.00 -47.20
N LEU A 49 1.78 -29.59 -45.98
CA LEU A 49 1.64 -28.20 -45.56
C LEU A 49 2.87 -27.43 -46.06
N LYS A 50 2.67 -26.60 -47.09
CA LYS A 50 3.61 -25.55 -47.45
C LYS A 50 3.79 -24.62 -46.26
N THR A 51 4.96 -24.69 -45.63
CA THR A 51 5.40 -23.67 -44.69
C THR A 51 5.76 -22.42 -45.47
N SER A 52 4.84 -21.48 -45.51
CA SER A 52 5.16 -20.10 -45.84
C SER A 52 5.85 -19.49 -44.61
N SER A 53 7.16 -19.35 -44.68
CA SER A 53 7.94 -18.56 -43.74
C SER A 53 7.53 -17.09 -43.90
N VAL A 54 6.59 -16.64 -43.09
CA VAL A 54 6.36 -15.21 -42.87
C VAL A 54 7.43 -14.79 -41.84
N SER A 55 8.51 -14.22 -42.33
CA SER A 55 9.42 -13.42 -41.52
C SER A 55 8.65 -12.18 -41.06
N ALA A 56 8.10 -12.24 -39.87
CA ALA A 56 7.61 -11.06 -39.20
C ALA A 56 8.81 -10.24 -38.72
N SER A 57 9.27 -9.32 -39.57
CA SER A 57 10.06 -8.18 -39.13
C SER A 57 9.11 -7.25 -38.39
N THR A 58 8.95 -7.46 -37.10
CA THR A 58 8.38 -6.47 -36.21
C THR A 58 9.45 -5.41 -35.95
N SER A 59 9.61 -4.46 -36.85
CA SER A 59 10.08 -3.13 -36.46
C SER A 59 8.90 -2.46 -35.75
N SER A 60 8.83 -2.58 -34.46
CA SER A 60 8.04 -1.67 -33.64
C SER A 60 8.75 -0.32 -33.69
N THR A 61 8.44 0.49 -34.68
CA THR A 61 8.61 1.93 -34.57
C THR A 61 7.73 2.33 -33.42
N VAL A 62 8.38 2.69 -32.29
CA VAL A 62 7.77 3.54 -31.28
C VAL A 62 7.23 4.76 -32.01
N ALA A 63 5.91 4.83 -32.14
CA ALA A 63 5.27 6.05 -32.55
C ALA A 63 5.58 7.06 -31.46
N THR A 64 6.57 7.91 -31.66
CA THR A 64 6.62 9.20 -31.01
C THR A 64 5.31 9.85 -31.39
N ALA A 65 4.38 9.85 -30.43
CA ALA A 65 3.11 10.53 -30.55
C ALA A 65 3.42 12.03 -30.66
N THR A 66 3.58 12.51 -31.88
CA THR A 66 3.30 13.90 -32.18
C THR A 66 1.80 14.02 -32.00
N SER A 67 1.38 14.61 -30.91
CA SER A 67 -0.02 14.83 -30.55
C SER A 67 -0.71 15.63 -31.64
N ASP A 68 -1.43 14.93 -32.51
CA ASP A 68 -2.63 15.51 -33.09
C ASP A 68 -3.62 15.70 -31.94
N GLU A 69 -4.07 16.93 -31.73
CA GLU A 69 -5.08 17.30 -30.72
C GLU A 69 -6.33 16.44 -30.93
N GLY A 70 -6.44 15.29 -30.24
CA GLY A 70 -7.63 14.48 -30.35
C GLY A 70 -7.56 13.03 -29.86
N ASP A 71 -6.45 12.38 -29.94
CA ASP A 71 -6.38 10.93 -29.58
C ASP A 71 -5.93 10.72 -28.14
N VAL A 72 -6.65 9.83 -27.43
CA VAL A 72 -6.36 9.39 -26.06
C VAL A 72 -5.94 7.93 -26.09
N THR A 73 -4.77 7.62 -25.56
CA THR A 73 -4.38 6.24 -25.30
C THR A 73 -4.95 5.81 -23.97
N CYS A 74 -5.66 4.68 -23.93
CA CYS A 74 -6.22 4.14 -22.71
C CYS A 74 -5.98 2.63 -22.61
N PHE A 75 -5.61 2.19 -21.42
CA PHE A 75 -5.44 0.78 -21.06
C PHE A 75 -6.36 0.43 -19.89
N GLN A 76 -6.93 -0.78 -19.92
CA GLN A 76 -7.79 -1.29 -18.85
C GLN A 76 -7.33 -2.67 -18.39
N SER A 77 -7.34 -2.86 -17.06
CA SER A 77 -7.35 -4.19 -16.45
C SER A 77 -8.72 -4.46 -15.83
N SER A 78 -9.32 -5.62 -16.15
CA SER A 78 -10.68 -5.98 -15.71
C SER A 78 -10.86 -7.48 -15.51
N PHE A 79 -11.79 -7.83 -14.62
CA PHE A 79 -12.23 -9.21 -14.36
C PHE A 79 -13.75 -9.26 -14.42
N VAL A 80 -14.29 -9.64 -15.57
CA VAL A 80 -15.74 -9.67 -15.80
C VAL A 80 -16.13 -11.07 -16.31
N ASN A 81 -17.17 -11.66 -15.73
CA ASN A 81 -17.68 -12.99 -16.09
C ASN A 81 -16.58 -14.10 -16.05
N ASN A 82 -15.69 -14.05 -15.07
CA ASN A 82 -14.52 -14.93 -14.93
C ASN A 82 -13.49 -14.84 -16.09
N VAL A 83 -13.52 -13.74 -16.84
CA VAL A 83 -12.53 -13.42 -17.88
C VAL A 83 -11.67 -12.26 -17.40
N THR A 84 -10.36 -12.49 -17.34
CA THR A 84 -9.36 -11.46 -17.05
C THR A 84 -8.83 -10.84 -18.33
N ASN A 85 -8.84 -9.51 -18.41
CA ASN A 85 -8.14 -8.74 -19.42
C ASN A 85 -7.15 -7.82 -18.70
N MET A 86 -5.86 -7.98 -18.99
CA MET A 86 -4.81 -7.20 -18.36
C MET A 86 -4.21 -6.21 -19.35
N MET A 87 -4.13 -4.94 -18.97
CA MET A 87 -3.58 -3.86 -19.80
C MET A 87 -4.14 -3.85 -21.23
N ALA A 88 -5.43 -4.18 -21.38
CA ALA A 88 -6.09 -4.20 -22.67
C ALA A 88 -6.30 -2.77 -23.21
N PRO A 89 -5.89 -2.46 -24.47
CA PRO A 89 -6.08 -1.12 -25.01
C PRO A 89 -7.55 -0.84 -25.32
N ILE A 90 -8.07 0.30 -24.87
CA ILE A 90 -9.37 0.83 -25.26
C ILE A 90 -9.16 1.78 -26.44
N LYS A 91 -9.86 1.53 -27.55
CA LYS A 91 -9.72 2.28 -28.80
C LYS A 91 -10.89 3.22 -29.02
N GLY A 92 -10.66 4.27 -29.80
CA GLY A 92 -11.71 5.16 -30.28
C GLY A 92 -12.08 6.28 -29.31
N LEU A 93 -11.37 6.45 -28.23
CA LEU A 93 -11.55 7.57 -27.30
C LEU A 93 -11.00 8.85 -27.94
N LYS A 94 -11.83 9.91 -27.96
CA LYS A 94 -11.46 11.22 -28.58
C LYS A 94 -11.96 12.37 -27.74
N TRP A 95 -11.14 13.38 -27.58
CA TRP A 95 -11.55 14.64 -26.99
C TRP A 95 -12.54 15.37 -27.89
N THR A 96 -13.53 16.02 -27.26
CA THR A 96 -14.46 16.97 -27.89
C THR A 96 -14.18 18.36 -27.31
N LEU A 97 -13.60 19.24 -28.13
CA LEU A 97 -13.33 20.62 -27.75
C LEU A 97 -14.64 21.43 -27.70
N GLY A 98 -14.83 22.24 -26.66
CA GLY A 98 -16.05 23.02 -26.48
C GLY A 98 -17.32 22.20 -26.26
N GLY A 99 -17.16 20.90 -25.93
CA GLY A 99 -18.29 20.03 -25.62
C GLY A 99 -19.04 20.44 -24.36
N GLU A 100 -20.32 20.08 -24.28
CA GLU A 100 -21.15 20.36 -23.12
C GLU A 100 -20.62 19.59 -21.90
N LYS A 101 -20.35 20.31 -20.81
CA LYS A 101 -19.86 19.72 -19.57
C LYS A 101 -21.00 19.14 -18.75
N LYS A 102 -20.87 17.86 -18.40
CA LYS A 102 -21.77 17.21 -17.46
C LYS A 102 -21.59 17.80 -16.06
N THR A 103 -22.70 17.95 -15.34
CA THR A 103 -22.72 18.42 -13.95
C THR A 103 -22.77 17.25 -12.94
N LYS A 104 -22.92 16.02 -13.44
CA LYS A 104 -22.96 14.77 -12.64
C LYS A 104 -22.17 13.71 -13.38
N SER A 105 -21.59 12.76 -12.65
CA SER A 105 -20.75 11.69 -13.18
C SER A 105 -19.63 12.23 -14.08
N PHE A 106 -18.75 13.02 -13.48
CA PHE A 106 -17.59 13.57 -14.18
C PHE A 106 -16.33 13.50 -13.31
N ILE A 107 -15.18 13.50 -13.99
CA ILE A 107 -13.86 13.69 -13.41
C ILE A 107 -13.28 14.95 -14.05
N SER A 108 -13.10 16.01 -13.27
CA SER A 108 -12.44 17.23 -13.74
C SER A 108 -11.00 17.30 -13.25
N ILE A 109 -10.09 17.71 -14.15
CA ILE A 109 -8.66 17.79 -13.90
C ILE A 109 -8.24 19.25 -14.06
N ASP A 110 -7.59 19.78 -13.03
CA ASP A 110 -6.93 21.07 -13.06
C ASP A 110 -5.40 20.85 -13.06
N VAL A 111 -4.81 20.99 -14.24
CA VAL A 111 -3.38 20.75 -14.46
C VAL A 111 -2.48 21.84 -13.90
N ASP A 112 -3.04 23.03 -13.60
CA ASP A 112 -2.31 24.17 -13.07
C ASP A 112 -2.12 24.07 -11.55
N THR A 113 -3.03 23.39 -10.86
CA THR A 113 -2.91 23.10 -9.43
C THR A 113 -2.09 21.82 -9.20
N GLN A 114 -0.78 22.01 -8.91
CA GLN A 114 0.17 20.91 -8.75
C GLN A 114 0.52 20.64 -7.29
N PHE A 115 0.83 19.38 -6.99
CA PHE A 115 1.20 18.88 -5.66
C PHE A 115 2.59 18.23 -5.67
N GLN A 116 2.78 17.15 -4.92
CA GLN A 116 4.06 16.47 -4.79
C GLN A 116 4.62 15.95 -6.13
N GLU A 117 5.92 15.86 -6.17
CA GLU A 117 6.67 15.19 -7.24
C GLU A 117 6.75 13.69 -6.96
N ILE A 118 6.58 12.88 -7.99
CA ILE A 118 6.71 11.43 -7.90
C ILE A 118 8.19 11.04 -8.00
N ILE A 119 8.66 10.24 -7.03
CA ILE A 119 10.05 9.78 -6.95
C ILE A 119 10.24 8.34 -7.43
N GLY A 120 9.15 7.59 -7.67
CA GLY A 120 9.16 6.28 -8.30
C GLY A 120 8.32 5.20 -7.62
N PHE A 121 8.31 4.01 -8.23
CA PHE A 121 7.64 2.80 -7.77
C PHE A 121 8.61 1.64 -7.76
N GLY A 122 8.34 0.58 -6.96
CA GLY A 122 9.25 -0.55 -6.90
C GLY A 122 8.79 -1.73 -6.08
N GLY A 123 9.78 -2.57 -5.69
CA GLY A 123 9.57 -3.75 -4.84
C GLY A 123 10.85 -4.20 -4.16
N ALA A 124 10.77 -5.19 -3.28
CA ALA A 124 11.87 -5.60 -2.44
C ALA A 124 12.64 -6.83 -2.94
N PHE A 125 13.95 -6.72 -2.88
CA PHE A 125 14.92 -7.80 -3.13
C PHE A 125 15.21 -8.54 -1.82
N THR A 126 14.23 -9.28 -1.30
CA THR A 126 14.43 -10.13 -0.14
C THR A 126 15.29 -11.34 -0.47
N GLU A 127 15.83 -12.02 0.53
CA GLU A 127 16.48 -13.32 0.31
C GLU A 127 15.53 -14.31 -0.35
N ALA A 128 14.27 -14.38 0.11
CA ALA A 128 13.24 -15.23 -0.49
C ALA A 128 13.07 -14.94 -1.99
N ALA A 129 12.84 -13.68 -2.36
CA ALA A 129 12.69 -13.28 -3.76
C ALA A 129 13.91 -13.63 -4.59
N SER A 130 15.11 -13.41 -4.03
CA SER A 130 16.38 -13.65 -4.72
C SER A 130 16.65 -15.13 -4.94
N LEU A 131 16.36 -15.97 -3.95
CA LEU A 131 16.45 -17.42 -4.09
C LEU A 131 15.51 -17.95 -5.18
N GLN A 132 14.26 -17.48 -5.22
CA GLN A 132 13.32 -17.90 -6.25
C GLN A 132 13.75 -17.40 -7.64
N PHE A 133 14.23 -16.16 -7.77
CA PHE A 133 14.80 -15.66 -9.03
C PHE A 133 15.99 -16.51 -9.49
N ASN A 134 16.93 -16.80 -8.61
CA ASN A 134 18.12 -17.57 -8.94
C ASN A 134 17.79 -19.03 -9.33
N ARG A 135 16.67 -19.60 -8.82
CA ARG A 135 16.16 -20.93 -9.16
C ARG A 135 15.59 -21.02 -10.58
N LEU A 136 15.03 -19.93 -11.09
CA LEU A 136 14.42 -19.92 -12.41
C LEU A 136 15.44 -20.19 -13.53
N PRO A 137 15.05 -20.85 -14.63
CA PRO A 137 15.85 -20.96 -15.84
C PRO A 137 16.23 -19.57 -16.37
N LYS A 138 17.39 -19.44 -17.02
CA LYS A 138 17.91 -18.13 -17.48
C LYS A 138 16.92 -17.32 -18.30
N HIS A 139 16.20 -17.95 -19.25
CA HIS A 139 15.21 -17.25 -20.06
C HIS A 139 14.04 -16.71 -19.22
N LYS A 140 13.65 -17.41 -18.14
CA LYS A 140 12.62 -16.95 -17.20
C LYS A 140 13.13 -15.82 -16.30
N GLN A 141 14.40 -15.84 -15.93
CA GLN A 141 15.04 -14.70 -15.24
C GLN A 141 14.98 -13.43 -16.12
N GLU A 142 15.29 -13.56 -17.44
CA GLU A 142 15.17 -12.42 -18.38
C GLU A 142 13.73 -11.91 -18.49
N GLU A 143 12.76 -12.83 -18.50
CA GLU A 143 11.34 -12.47 -18.50
C GLU A 143 10.94 -11.68 -17.25
N VAL A 144 11.34 -12.13 -16.05
CA VAL A 144 11.13 -11.40 -14.77
C VAL A 144 11.78 -10.01 -14.82
N LEU A 145 13.04 -9.90 -15.28
CA LEU A 145 13.73 -8.62 -15.40
C LEU A 145 13.02 -7.67 -16.38
N THR A 146 12.50 -8.20 -17.48
CA THR A 146 11.70 -7.44 -18.44
C THR A 146 10.39 -6.96 -17.80
N LEU A 147 9.68 -7.84 -17.11
CA LEU A 147 8.43 -7.49 -16.43
C LEU A 147 8.60 -6.34 -15.44
N TYR A 148 9.64 -6.35 -14.63
CA TYR A 148 9.81 -5.31 -13.62
C TYR A 148 10.49 -4.03 -14.13
N PHE A 149 11.55 -4.14 -14.93
CA PHE A 149 12.46 -3.02 -15.17
C PHE A 149 12.42 -2.45 -16.60
N ASP A 150 11.82 -3.14 -17.56
CA ASP A 150 11.72 -2.63 -18.92
C ASP A 150 10.65 -1.55 -19.02
N LYS A 151 11.02 -0.39 -19.58
CA LYS A 151 10.13 0.77 -19.67
C LYS A 151 8.96 0.55 -20.65
N GLU A 152 9.19 -0.21 -21.71
CA GLU A 152 8.20 -0.39 -22.78
C GLU A 152 7.33 -1.63 -22.59
N GLN A 153 7.94 -2.73 -22.14
CA GLN A 153 7.28 -4.03 -22.04
C GLN A 153 6.86 -4.37 -20.60
N GLY A 154 7.48 -3.75 -19.59
CA GLY A 154 7.30 -4.02 -18.17
C GLY A 154 6.61 -2.91 -17.39
N SER A 155 6.82 -2.93 -16.08
CA SER A 155 6.28 -2.00 -15.10
C SER A 155 7.19 -0.81 -14.81
N ALA A 156 8.37 -0.74 -15.43
CA ALA A 156 9.32 0.37 -15.31
C ALA A 156 9.69 0.74 -13.85
N TYR A 157 9.90 -0.24 -12.97
CA TYR A 157 10.22 0.02 -11.56
C TYR A 157 11.49 0.84 -11.41
N ASP A 158 11.45 1.81 -10.49
CA ASP A 158 12.52 2.77 -10.18
C ASP A 158 13.17 2.50 -8.82
N PHE A 159 12.50 1.75 -7.94
CA PHE A 159 12.99 1.44 -6.59
C PHE A 159 13.24 -0.04 -6.39
N GLY A 160 14.26 -0.33 -5.57
CA GLY A 160 14.51 -1.63 -4.97
C GLY A 160 14.79 -1.50 -3.48
N ARG A 161 13.98 -2.14 -2.62
CA ARG A 161 14.24 -2.25 -1.18
C ARG A 161 15.08 -3.47 -0.88
N VAL A 162 16.11 -3.32 -0.05
CA VAL A 162 17.06 -4.38 0.26
C VAL A 162 17.17 -4.54 1.78
N PRO A 163 16.83 -5.70 2.36
CA PRO A 163 17.07 -5.97 3.77
C PRO A 163 18.56 -5.89 4.10
N MET A 164 18.90 -5.25 5.22
CA MET A 164 20.26 -5.25 5.77
C MET A 164 20.40 -6.38 6.80
N GLY A 165 20.82 -7.56 6.36
CA GLY A 165 20.78 -8.81 7.10
C GLY A 165 19.43 -9.52 6.92
N SER A 166 19.14 -10.52 7.77
CA SER A 166 17.94 -11.33 7.69
C SER A 166 16.67 -10.56 8.07
N CYS A 167 15.56 -11.00 7.49
CA CYS A 167 14.19 -10.64 7.84
C CYS A 167 13.35 -11.93 7.92
N ASP A 168 12.02 -11.84 8.12
CA ASP A 168 11.14 -12.99 8.10
C ASP A 168 11.17 -13.74 6.75
N PHE A 169 11.31 -13.01 5.60
CA PHE A 169 11.53 -13.57 4.26
C PHE A 169 12.98 -13.97 3.99
N SER A 170 13.65 -14.50 5.00
CA SER A 170 14.92 -15.21 4.91
C SER A 170 14.72 -16.71 5.23
N VAL A 171 15.71 -17.56 4.92
CA VAL A 171 15.66 -18.97 5.25
C VAL A 171 16.10 -19.24 6.70
N ALA A 172 16.86 -18.30 7.28
CA ALA A 172 17.30 -18.31 8.69
C ALA A 172 17.74 -16.91 9.10
N SER A 173 17.90 -16.68 10.40
CA SER A 173 18.52 -15.45 10.91
C SER A 173 20.00 -15.40 10.59
N TYR A 174 20.49 -14.28 10.05
CA TYR A 174 21.91 -14.01 9.81
C TYR A 174 22.23 -12.53 9.93
N ASN A 175 23.51 -12.23 10.20
CA ASN A 175 24.06 -10.88 10.19
C ASN A 175 25.55 -10.92 9.75
N PHE A 176 26.21 -9.77 9.67
CA PHE A 176 27.59 -9.67 9.20
C PHE A 176 28.60 -9.32 10.30
N ALA A 177 28.18 -9.41 11.59
CA ALA A 177 29.02 -9.14 12.76
C ALA A 177 28.74 -10.18 13.86
N GLU A 178 29.14 -11.42 13.61
CA GLU A 178 28.87 -12.57 14.48
C GLU A 178 29.72 -12.58 15.75
N THR A 179 30.87 -11.87 15.75
CA THR A 179 31.76 -11.81 16.91
C THR A 179 31.14 -10.96 18.01
N VAL A 180 30.85 -11.56 19.13
CA VAL A 180 30.29 -10.88 20.31
C VAL A 180 31.27 -9.87 20.87
N ASP A 181 30.78 -8.69 21.26
CA ASP A 181 31.53 -7.57 21.84
C ASP A 181 32.65 -7.00 20.94
N ASP A 182 32.55 -7.23 19.62
CA ASP A 182 33.45 -6.60 18.62
C ASP A 182 32.99 -5.15 18.35
N ILE A 183 33.20 -4.26 19.30
CA ILE A 183 32.66 -2.88 19.31
C ILE A 183 33.12 -2.09 18.06
N ASP A 184 34.34 -2.30 17.60
CA ASP A 184 34.93 -1.63 16.44
C ASP A 184 34.65 -2.38 15.14
N LEU A 185 33.88 -3.47 15.21
CA LEU A 185 33.51 -4.33 14.07
C LEU A 185 34.72 -4.77 13.23
N VAL A 186 35.83 -5.12 13.89
CA VAL A 186 37.08 -5.56 13.24
C VAL A 186 36.82 -6.86 12.45
N ASN A 187 35.98 -7.72 12.98
CA ASN A 187 35.60 -9.01 12.37
C ASN A 187 34.33 -8.95 11.52
N PHE A 188 33.88 -7.75 11.15
CA PHE A 188 32.75 -7.59 10.25
C PHE A 188 32.99 -8.32 8.92
N ASP A 189 32.06 -9.08 8.42
CA ASP A 189 32.14 -9.72 7.10
C ASP A 189 32.10 -8.67 5.98
N VAL A 190 33.27 -8.14 5.63
CA VAL A 190 33.43 -7.11 4.58
C VAL A 190 33.13 -7.58 3.17
N ASN A 191 32.88 -8.88 2.99
CA ASN A 191 32.48 -9.46 1.72
C ASN A 191 30.97 -9.66 1.63
N VAL A 192 30.24 -9.52 2.73
CA VAL A 192 28.80 -9.85 2.85
C VAL A 192 28.50 -11.20 2.22
N THR A 193 29.25 -12.21 2.67
CA THR A 193 29.35 -13.54 2.03
C THR A 193 27.99 -14.18 1.80
N HIS A 194 27.07 -14.07 2.77
CA HIS A 194 25.70 -14.60 2.62
C HIS A 194 24.99 -13.98 1.42
N ASP A 195 25.04 -12.67 1.26
CA ASP A 195 24.34 -11.95 0.20
C ASP A 195 24.98 -12.15 -1.18
N THR A 196 26.29 -12.48 -1.23
CA THR A 196 26.94 -12.80 -2.51
C THR A 196 26.41 -14.06 -3.16
N GLU A 197 25.83 -14.96 -2.37
CA GLU A 197 25.22 -16.21 -2.86
C GLU A 197 23.72 -16.08 -3.11
N THR A 198 23.07 -15.05 -2.55
CA THR A 198 21.60 -14.88 -2.54
C THR A 198 21.15 -13.60 -3.24
N ILE A 199 21.24 -12.46 -2.58
CA ILE A 199 20.64 -11.17 -2.99
C ILE A 199 21.43 -10.49 -4.11
N ILE A 200 22.76 -10.43 -3.99
CA ILE A 200 23.66 -9.70 -4.90
C ILE A 200 23.56 -10.17 -6.36
N PRO A 201 23.45 -11.48 -6.67
CA PRO A 201 23.27 -11.92 -8.06
C PRO A 201 22.02 -11.35 -8.73
N PHE A 202 20.88 -11.30 -8.02
CA PHE A 202 19.65 -10.72 -8.56
C PHE A 202 19.76 -9.21 -8.73
N LEU A 203 20.30 -8.49 -7.73
CA LEU A 203 20.53 -7.05 -7.81
C LEU A 203 21.40 -6.66 -9.01
N LYS A 204 22.50 -7.39 -9.26
CA LYS A 204 23.37 -7.13 -10.42
C LYS A 204 22.62 -7.26 -11.75
N ARG A 205 21.79 -8.29 -11.87
CA ARG A 205 20.98 -8.50 -13.06
C ARG A 205 19.94 -7.39 -13.24
N ALA A 206 19.32 -6.93 -12.14
CA ALA A 206 18.40 -5.80 -12.16
C ALA A 206 19.11 -4.51 -12.59
N LEU A 207 20.28 -4.23 -12.02
CA LEU A 207 21.11 -3.05 -12.36
C LEU A 207 21.68 -3.09 -13.79
N GLU A 208 21.95 -4.28 -14.35
CA GLU A 208 22.28 -4.43 -15.78
C GLU A 208 21.12 -3.98 -16.69
N ARG A 209 19.88 -4.27 -16.27
CA ARG A 209 18.67 -3.89 -17.02
C ARG A 209 18.26 -2.43 -16.76
N LYS A 210 18.40 -1.94 -15.54
CA LYS A 210 18.08 -0.58 -15.10
C LYS A 210 19.22 -0.01 -14.25
N PRO A 211 20.23 0.62 -14.89
CA PRO A 211 21.42 1.12 -14.18
C PRO A 211 21.13 2.27 -13.19
N ASP A 212 20.01 2.98 -13.36
CA ASP A 212 19.55 4.08 -12.51
C ASP A 212 18.53 3.64 -11.44
N LEU A 213 18.38 2.33 -11.21
CA LEU A 213 17.51 1.79 -10.15
C LEU A 213 17.96 2.32 -8.78
N LYS A 214 17.05 2.98 -8.08
CA LYS A 214 17.28 3.53 -6.74
C LYS A 214 17.14 2.42 -5.69
N LEU A 215 18.23 1.97 -5.12
CA LEU A 215 18.24 0.98 -4.06
C LEU A 215 18.24 1.67 -2.69
N PHE A 216 17.37 1.25 -1.78
CA PHE A 216 17.45 1.64 -0.37
C PHE A 216 17.44 0.44 0.55
N LEU A 217 18.14 0.54 1.66
CA LEU A 217 18.27 -0.53 2.63
C LEU A 217 17.44 -0.27 3.89
N ALA A 218 17.00 -1.35 4.54
CA ALA A 218 16.32 -1.31 5.84
C ALA A 218 16.75 -2.52 6.69
N PRO A 219 17.21 -2.33 7.95
CA PRO A 219 17.49 -3.43 8.88
C PRO A 219 16.23 -3.85 9.63
N TRP A 220 16.08 -5.14 9.89
CA TRP A 220 15.09 -5.68 10.83
C TRP A 220 15.63 -5.78 12.25
N SER A 221 16.89 -6.16 12.39
CA SER A 221 17.52 -6.28 13.73
C SER A 221 19.01 -6.05 13.66
N PRO A 222 19.60 -5.38 14.66
CA PRO A 222 21.03 -5.49 14.93
C PRO A 222 21.39 -6.93 15.32
N PRO A 223 22.71 -7.30 15.29
CA PRO A 223 23.19 -8.53 15.91
C PRO A 223 22.69 -8.66 17.36
N ALA A 224 22.40 -9.87 17.79
CA ALA A 224 21.83 -10.13 19.13
C ALA A 224 22.61 -9.49 20.28
N TRP A 225 23.95 -9.49 20.19
CA TRP A 225 24.84 -8.94 21.23
C TRP A 225 24.77 -7.41 21.37
N MET A 226 24.21 -6.70 20.37
CA MET A 226 23.97 -5.26 20.45
C MET A 226 22.59 -4.93 21.09
N LYS A 227 21.77 -5.91 21.37
CA LYS A 227 20.40 -5.71 21.86
C LYS A 227 20.28 -5.87 23.35
N ARG A 228 19.26 -5.23 23.92
CA ARG A 228 18.94 -5.31 25.35
C ARG A 228 18.32 -6.68 25.68
N SER A 229 18.57 -7.14 26.91
CA SER A 229 17.86 -8.24 27.55
C SER A 229 16.97 -7.73 28.68
N SER A 230 15.96 -8.50 29.05
CA SER A 230 15.12 -8.28 30.23
C SER A 230 14.99 -9.58 31.03
N SER A 231 14.21 -9.57 32.12
CA SER A 231 13.90 -10.81 32.85
C SER A 231 13.10 -11.83 32.03
N GLU A 232 12.39 -11.38 30.99
CA GLU A 232 11.50 -12.20 30.18
C GLU A 232 12.04 -12.42 28.76
N TYR A 233 13.09 -11.68 28.36
CA TYR A 233 13.64 -11.73 27.01
C TYR A 233 15.17 -11.76 27.03
N THR A 234 15.74 -12.83 26.52
CA THR A 234 17.17 -12.92 26.23
C THR A 234 17.45 -12.32 24.87
N ALA A 235 18.43 -11.44 24.75
CA ALA A 235 18.77 -10.76 23.52
C ALA A 235 18.96 -11.76 22.35
N SER A 236 18.23 -11.51 21.30
CA SER A 236 18.15 -12.30 20.07
C SER A 236 17.93 -11.35 18.90
N MET A 237 18.21 -11.76 17.68
CA MET A 237 17.73 -11.01 16.50
C MET A 237 16.20 -11.02 16.42
N LEU A 238 15.56 -12.12 16.85
CA LEU A 238 14.10 -12.28 16.89
C LEU A 238 13.52 -11.52 18.08
N GLY A 239 12.41 -10.80 17.87
CA GLY A 239 11.76 -10.05 18.92
C GLY A 239 12.54 -8.83 19.39
N SER A 240 12.02 -8.15 20.39
CA SER A 240 12.66 -6.98 21.00
C SER A 240 12.16 -6.71 22.40
N VAL A 241 13.03 -6.15 23.25
CA VAL A 241 12.58 -5.44 24.46
C VAL A 241 11.91 -4.14 24.02
N LYS A 242 10.74 -3.83 24.59
CA LYS A 242 10.07 -2.53 24.45
C LYS A 242 10.38 -1.62 25.64
N PRO A 243 10.39 -0.30 25.50
CA PRO A 243 10.13 0.45 24.25
C PRO A 243 11.37 0.57 23.35
N VAL A 244 12.56 0.17 23.80
CA VAL A 244 13.85 0.30 23.07
C VAL A 244 14.63 -0.99 23.16
N GLY A 245 14.98 -1.57 21.99
CA GLY A 245 15.70 -2.83 21.89
C GLY A 245 17.21 -2.69 21.76
N LEU A 246 17.72 -1.62 21.15
CA LEU A 246 19.15 -1.35 21.01
C LEU A 246 19.77 -0.87 22.32
N ARG A 247 20.93 -1.42 22.70
CA ARG A 247 21.70 -0.96 23.87
C ARG A 247 22.29 0.42 23.59
N ASP A 248 22.33 1.28 24.62
CA ASP A 248 22.86 2.64 24.50
C ASP A 248 24.35 2.68 24.17
N ASP A 249 25.12 1.75 24.74
CA ASP A 249 26.57 1.57 24.49
C ASP A 249 26.88 0.98 23.12
N MET A 250 25.87 0.49 22.39
CA MET A 250 26.03 -0.09 21.04
C MET A 250 25.65 0.85 19.90
N ARG A 251 25.14 2.06 20.19
CA ARG A 251 24.69 3.01 19.15
C ARG A 251 25.79 3.36 18.15
N ALA A 252 27.01 3.57 18.63
CA ALA A 252 28.18 3.87 17.77
C ALA A 252 28.53 2.67 16.86
N SER A 253 28.59 1.46 17.44
CA SER A 253 28.85 0.22 16.69
C SER A 253 27.78 -0.07 15.67
N TRP A 254 26.49 0.17 16.02
CA TRP A 254 25.39 -0.01 15.09
C TRP A 254 25.44 0.99 13.94
N ALA A 255 25.76 2.25 14.17
CA ALA A 255 26.00 3.24 13.12
C ALA A 255 27.17 2.85 12.21
N LEU A 256 28.29 2.33 12.79
CA LEU A 256 29.42 1.83 12.04
C LEU A 256 29.06 0.61 11.18
N TYR A 257 28.15 -0.25 11.64
CA TYR A 257 27.67 -1.40 10.88
C TYR A 257 27.01 -0.98 9.55
N PHE A 258 26.16 0.06 9.56
CA PHE A 258 25.58 0.64 8.34
C PHE A 258 26.68 1.06 7.36
N SER A 259 27.67 1.81 7.84
CA SER A 259 28.78 2.28 6.98
C SER A 259 29.56 1.12 6.37
N LYS A 260 29.87 0.09 7.16
CA LYS A 260 30.59 -1.10 6.68
C LYS A 260 29.76 -1.90 5.66
N PHE A 261 28.44 -2.08 5.90
CA PHE A 261 27.54 -2.76 4.98
C PHE A 261 27.44 -2.05 3.64
N ILE A 262 27.23 -0.74 3.64
CA ILE A 262 27.18 0.08 2.42
C ILE A 262 28.50 0.01 1.66
N THR A 263 29.62 0.09 2.39
CA THR A 263 30.97 -0.06 1.81
C THR A 263 31.17 -1.44 1.18
N ALA A 264 30.68 -2.50 1.83
CA ALA A 264 30.78 -3.87 1.31
C ALA A 264 29.97 -4.03 0.01
N TYR A 265 28.73 -3.56 -0.05
CA TYR A 265 27.92 -3.58 -1.28
C TYR A 265 28.56 -2.76 -2.41
N LYS A 266 29.17 -1.61 -2.09
CA LYS A 266 29.86 -0.78 -3.07
C LYS A 266 31.04 -1.54 -3.73
N LYS A 267 31.75 -2.42 -2.99
CA LYS A 267 32.79 -3.29 -3.56
C LYS A 267 32.25 -4.27 -4.59
N HIS A 268 30.97 -4.66 -4.48
CA HIS A 268 30.27 -5.49 -5.44
C HIS A 268 29.70 -4.71 -6.63
N GLY A 269 29.91 -3.37 -6.68
CA GLY A 269 29.40 -2.48 -7.73
C GLY A 269 27.95 -2.04 -7.50
N ILE A 270 27.43 -2.21 -6.28
CA ILE A 270 26.07 -1.83 -5.90
C ILE A 270 26.12 -0.60 -5.01
N SER A 271 25.44 0.47 -5.42
CA SER A 271 25.32 1.71 -4.65
C SER A 271 23.88 1.89 -4.17
N PHE A 272 23.72 2.28 -2.89
CA PHE A 272 22.44 2.64 -2.35
C PHE A 272 22.12 4.12 -2.62
N TRP A 273 20.87 4.42 -2.92
CA TRP A 273 20.29 5.76 -2.97
C TRP A 273 19.93 6.24 -1.57
N GLY A 274 19.46 5.34 -0.71
CA GLY A 274 19.00 5.73 0.62
C GLY A 274 18.88 4.56 1.59
N LEU A 275 18.34 4.86 2.77
CA LEU A 275 18.11 3.88 3.83
C LEU A 275 17.02 4.32 4.81
N THR A 276 16.53 3.36 5.61
CA THR A 276 15.82 3.61 6.87
C THR A 276 16.62 3.06 8.05
N PRO A 277 16.56 3.67 9.25
CA PRO A 277 17.34 3.21 10.41
C PRO A 277 16.85 1.90 11.01
N GLN A 278 15.56 1.57 10.82
CA GLN A 278 14.92 0.40 11.39
C GLN A 278 13.59 0.11 10.68
N ASN A 279 13.37 -1.15 10.27
CA ASN A 279 12.06 -1.65 9.87
C ASN A 279 11.15 -1.81 11.09
N GLU A 280 9.92 -1.31 11.01
CA GLU A 280 8.84 -1.48 12.00
C GLU A 280 9.25 -1.24 13.46
N PRO A 281 9.75 -0.03 13.80
CA PRO A 281 10.32 0.24 15.12
C PRO A 281 9.33 0.14 16.30
N GLU A 282 8.04 0.19 16.08
CA GLU A 282 7.03 0.06 17.14
C GLU A 282 6.59 -1.39 17.37
N PHE A 283 6.97 -2.33 16.47
CA PHE A 283 6.57 -3.73 16.52
C PHE A 283 7.73 -4.65 16.93
N ALA A 284 7.60 -5.30 18.08
CA ALA A 284 8.51 -6.37 18.52
C ALA A 284 8.07 -7.71 17.90
N ALA A 285 8.18 -7.81 16.58
CA ALA A 285 7.73 -8.95 15.79
C ALA A 285 8.33 -10.29 16.26
N PRO A 286 7.68 -11.43 16.04
CA PRO A 286 8.23 -12.74 16.39
C PRO A 286 9.37 -13.20 15.44
N TRP A 287 9.72 -12.38 14.47
CA TRP A 287 10.89 -12.48 13.60
C TRP A 287 11.93 -11.43 13.99
N GLU A 288 12.89 -11.13 13.12
CA GLU A 288 13.89 -10.10 13.34
C GLU A 288 13.21 -8.75 13.63
N ALA A 289 13.54 -8.12 14.75
CA ALA A 289 12.95 -6.86 15.14
C ALA A 289 13.87 -6.09 16.11
N CYS A 290 13.73 -4.78 16.15
CA CYS A 290 14.34 -3.96 17.18
C CYS A 290 13.48 -2.72 17.45
N ALA A 291 12.90 -2.64 18.66
CA ALA A 291 12.01 -1.54 19.01
C ALA A 291 12.77 -0.23 19.23
N TYR A 292 12.17 0.88 18.78
CA TYR A 292 12.62 2.25 19.04
C TYR A 292 11.42 3.12 19.43
N THR A 293 11.69 4.17 20.20
CA THR A 293 10.78 5.32 20.28
C THR A 293 11.22 6.39 19.28
N PRO A 294 10.35 7.33 18.90
CA PRO A 294 10.75 8.40 18.00
C PRO A 294 11.90 9.26 18.56
N GLU A 295 11.93 9.51 19.89
CA GLU A 295 13.02 10.24 20.53
C GLU A 295 14.35 9.48 20.44
N TYR A 296 14.31 8.17 20.75
CA TYR A 296 15.52 7.35 20.68
C TYR A 296 16.06 7.21 19.24
N GLN A 297 15.18 7.08 18.26
CA GLN A 297 15.60 7.07 16.86
C GLN A 297 16.19 8.43 16.45
N ALA A 298 15.58 9.54 16.91
CA ALA A 298 16.10 10.89 16.66
C ALA A 298 17.50 11.08 17.26
N GLU A 299 17.72 10.69 18.53
CA GLU A 299 19.04 10.73 19.14
C GLU A 299 20.05 9.86 18.39
N PHE A 300 19.67 8.63 18.03
CA PHE A 300 20.53 7.73 17.26
C PHE A 300 20.95 8.34 15.92
N ILE A 301 20.00 8.95 15.20
CA ILE A 301 20.28 9.63 13.93
C ILE A 301 21.17 10.85 14.16
N GLY A 302 20.81 11.71 15.10
CA GLY A 302 21.47 13.00 15.31
C GLY A 302 22.91 12.90 15.79
N GLU A 303 23.21 11.91 16.63
CA GLU A 303 24.48 11.78 17.33
C GLU A 303 25.40 10.69 16.77
N TYR A 304 24.85 9.66 16.10
CA TYR A 304 25.63 8.51 15.66
C TYR A 304 25.48 8.24 14.16
N LEU A 305 24.29 7.91 13.66
CA LEU A 305 24.10 7.45 12.29
C LEU A 305 24.34 8.58 11.27
N GLY A 306 23.71 9.74 11.48
CA GLY A 306 23.84 10.87 10.57
C GLY A 306 25.27 11.34 10.36
N PRO A 307 26.06 11.58 11.43
CA PRO A 307 27.48 11.92 11.31
C PRO A 307 28.34 10.87 10.60
N VAL A 308 28.03 9.58 10.81
CA VAL A 308 28.75 8.47 10.14
C VAL A 308 28.43 8.45 8.65
N LEU A 309 27.15 8.59 8.28
CA LEU A 309 26.73 8.61 6.87
C LEU A 309 27.26 9.85 6.14
N GLU A 310 27.21 11.03 6.76
CA GLU A 310 27.75 12.26 6.19
C GLU A 310 29.25 12.17 5.91
N ARG A 311 30.01 11.52 6.81
CA ARG A 311 31.46 11.31 6.67
C ARG A 311 31.80 10.27 5.61
N ASP A 312 31.14 9.09 5.63
CA ASP A 312 31.56 7.90 4.87
C ASP A 312 30.81 7.75 3.55
N HIS A 313 29.55 8.20 3.49
CA HIS A 313 28.64 8.02 2.38
C HIS A 313 27.81 9.29 2.12
N PRO A 314 28.44 10.43 1.83
CA PRO A 314 27.73 11.70 1.63
C PRO A 314 26.74 11.60 0.46
N GLY A 315 25.57 12.19 0.65
CA GLY A 315 24.49 12.23 -0.35
C GLY A 315 23.50 11.07 -0.31
N LEU A 316 23.61 10.17 0.67
CA LEU A 316 22.58 9.16 0.91
C LEU A 316 21.29 9.80 1.46
N THR A 317 20.17 9.37 0.92
CA THR A 317 18.84 9.75 1.40
C THR A 317 18.50 8.97 2.65
N LEU A 318 18.31 9.66 3.77
CA LEU A 318 17.86 9.05 5.03
C LEU A 318 16.36 9.30 5.20
N MET A 319 15.59 8.22 5.19
CA MET A 319 14.17 8.20 5.55
C MET A 319 14.04 7.67 6.97
N VAL A 320 12.94 8.00 7.65
CA VAL A 320 12.69 7.60 9.05
C VAL A 320 11.33 6.96 9.21
N TYR A 321 11.08 6.37 10.36
CA TYR A 321 9.88 5.64 10.75
C TYR A 321 9.84 4.22 10.15
N ASP A 322 9.41 4.06 8.87
CA ASP A 322 9.35 2.75 8.19
C ASP A 322 8.39 1.77 8.91
N HIS A 323 7.19 2.26 9.28
CA HIS A 323 6.14 1.53 9.98
C HIS A 323 4.75 2.03 9.58
N ASN A 324 3.67 1.46 10.13
CA ASN A 324 2.29 1.72 9.72
C ASN A 324 1.85 3.18 9.84
N ARG A 325 0.95 3.61 8.96
CA ARG A 325 0.49 5.01 8.83
C ARG A 325 -0.11 5.62 10.11
N ASN A 326 -0.63 4.79 11.02
CA ASN A 326 -1.35 5.23 12.20
C ASN A 326 -0.59 6.24 13.08
N ASN A 327 0.74 6.22 13.09
CA ASN A 327 1.57 7.04 13.98
C ASN A 327 2.61 7.92 13.27
N ILE A 328 2.56 7.97 11.92
CA ILE A 328 3.56 8.65 11.09
C ILE A 328 3.72 10.14 11.44
N GLN A 329 2.62 10.86 11.67
CA GLN A 329 2.64 12.29 11.98
C GLN A 329 3.27 12.58 13.35
N HIS A 330 3.12 11.67 14.32
CA HIS A 330 3.77 11.80 15.62
C HIS A 330 5.30 11.65 15.48
N TRP A 331 5.75 10.63 14.76
CA TRP A 331 7.18 10.42 14.48
C TRP A 331 7.78 11.61 13.71
N ALA A 332 7.07 12.13 12.72
CA ALA A 332 7.50 13.32 11.99
C ALA A 332 7.66 14.53 12.92
N LYS A 333 6.70 14.82 13.79
CA LYS A 333 6.78 15.93 14.77
C LYS A 333 8.04 15.81 15.64
N VAL A 334 8.33 14.62 16.16
CA VAL A 334 9.48 14.41 17.05
C VAL A 334 10.80 14.52 16.29
N ILE A 335 10.95 13.77 15.19
CA ILE A 335 12.24 13.67 14.49
C ILE A 335 12.55 14.95 13.71
N TYR A 336 11.58 15.56 13.03
CA TYR A 336 11.79 16.82 12.32
C TYR A 336 12.02 18.00 13.27
N GLY A 337 11.44 17.95 14.49
CA GLY A 337 11.68 18.91 15.55
C GLY A 337 13.01 18.71 16.30
N HIS A 338 13.71 17.59 16.12
CA HIS A 338 14.90 17.28 16.88
C HIS A 338 16.12 18.10 16.39
N PRO A 339 16.84 18.79 17.29
CA PRO A 339 17.84 19.80 16.92
C PRO A 339 19.03 19.27 16.12
N THR A 340 19.41 18.01 16.28
CA THR A 340 20.55 17.39 15.61
C THR A 340 20.15 16.38 14.53
N ALA A 341 19.02 15.69 14.67
CA ALA A 341 18.56 14.69 13.70
C ALA A 341 17.98 15.31 12.43
N SER A 342 17.21 16.38 12.59
CA SER A 342 16.42 17.00 11.52
C SER A 342 17.22 17.28 10.25
N LYS A 343 18.47 17.74 10.38
CA LYS A 343 19.34 18.08 9.25
C LYS A 343 19.78 16.88 8.39
N TYR A 344 19.67 15.65 8.91
CA TYR A 344 20.06 14.44 8.20
C TYR A 344 18.86 13.76 7.51
N VAL A 345 17.63 14.11 7.88
CA VAL A 345 16.44 13.40 7.44
C VAL A 345 15.84 14.05 6.18
N HIS A 346 15.57 13.25 5.17
CA HIS A 346 15.06 13.68 3.87
C HIS A 346 13.56 13.40 3.67
N GLY A 347 13.01 12.42 4.38
CA GLY A 347 11.60 12.04 4.27
C GLY A 347 11.17 11.01 5.30
N MET A 348 9.86 10.69 5.24
CA MET A 348 9.25 9.60 6.01
C MET A 348 9.04 8.39 5.11
N ALA A 349 9.26 7.20 5.66
CA ALA A 349 8.87 5.93 5.07
C ALA A 349 7.74 5.33 5.90
N PHE A 350 6.77 4.65 5.27
CA PHE A 350 5.68 4.01 6.00
C PHE A 350 5.18 2.72 5.32
N HIS A 351 4.39 1.94 6.08
CA HIS A 351 3.76 0.69 5.67
C HIS A 351 2.23 0.78 5.77
N TRP A 352 1.53 -0.13 5.10
CA TRP A 352 0.08 -0.12 4.98
C TRP A 352 -0.70 -1.06 5.92
N TYR A 353 -0.04 -1.86 6.77
CA TYR A 353 -0.63 -3.05 7.42
C TYR A 353 -1.77 -2.77 8.42
N GLU A 354 -2.01 -1.53 8.79
CA GLU A 354 -3.15 -1.15 9.63
C GLU A 354 -4.30 -0.49 8.85
N ASP A 355 -4.28 -0.54 7.53
CA ASP A 355 -5.26 0.14 6.68
C ASP A 355 -6.64 -0.55 6.57
N GLY A 356 -6.88 -1.62 7.31
CA GLY A 356 -8.13 -2.38 7.26
C GLY A 356 -8.36 -3.10 5.94
N ALA A 357 -7.34 -3.32 5.26
CA ALA A 357 -7.28 -3.90 3.95
C ALA A 357 -7.78 -5.35 3.86
N ASP A 358 -7.96 -6.01 4.96
CA ASP A 358 -8.79 -7.21 5.03
C ASP A 358 -10.26 -6.75 5.25
N ARG A 359 -11.18 -7.16 4.39
CA ARG A 359 -12.64 -6.91 4.52
C ARG A 359 -13.21 -7.30 5.88
N TYR A 360 -12.46 -8.06 6.64
CA TYR A 360 -12.81 -8.63 7.93
C TYR A 360 -12.04 -8.01 9.11
N MET A 361 -11.10 -7.08 8.85
CA MET A 361 -10.34 -6.41 9.89
C MET A 361 -10.82 -4.97 10.10
N ASP A 362 -10.80 -4.53 11.36
CA ASP A 362 -11.21 -3.18 11.79
C ASP A 362 -10.15 -2.10 11.51
N GLY A 363 -9.39 -2.24 10.42
CA GLY A 363 -8.32 -1.31 10.10
C GLY A 363 -8.80 0.06 9.62
N VAL A 364 -7.90 1.01 9.69
CA VAL A 364 -8.11 2.42 9.37
C VAL A 364 -7.00 2.91 8.45
N GLU A 365 -7.34 3.60 7.36
CA GLU A 365 -6.36 4.04 6.37
C GLU A 365 -5.51 5.24 6.80
N TYR A 366 -5.96 6.05 7.72
CA TYR A 366 -5.27 7.26 8.21
C TYR A 366 -4.75 8.24 7.12
N PRO A 367 -5.52 8.61 6.10
CA PRO A 367 -5.06 9.55 5.09
C PRO A 367 -4.78 10.94 5.68
N GLU A 368 -5.48 11.31 6.76
CA GLU A 368 -5.24 12.55 7.51
C GLU A 368 -3.82 12.60 8.10
N HIS A 369 -3.27 11.48 8.54
CA HIS A 369 -1.93 11.43 9.12
C HIS A 369 -0.84 11.65 8.04
N LEU A 370 -1.07 11.20 6.80
CA LEU A 370 -0.20 11.53 5.67
C LEU A 370 -0.23 13.02 5.36
N ASN A 371 -1.43 13.62 5.31
CA ASN A 371 -1.59 15.06 5.10
C ASN A 371 -0.94 15.86 6.25
N GLU A 372 -1.17 15.49 7.51
CA GLU A 372 -0.52 16.14 8.66
C GLU A 372 1.00 16.04 8.57
N THR A 373 1.54 14.89 8.21
CA THR A 373 2.98 14.67 8.04
C THR A 373 3.55 15.58 6.97
N HIS A 374 2.88 15.70 5.82
CA HIS A 374 3.28 16.62 4.77
C HIS A 374 3.33 18.08 5.26
N TYR A 375 2.30 18.53 5.99
CA TYR A 375 2.24 19.92 6.45
C TYR A 375 3.16 20.24 7.64
N ILE A 376 3.76 19.23 8.30
CA ILE A 376 4.85 19.48 9.28
C ILE A 376 6.09 20.02 8.56
N ASP A 377 6.48 19.44 7.42
CA ASP A 377 7.55 19.94 6.57
C ASP A 377 7.29 19.55 5.09
N PRO A 378 6.66 20.45 4.29
CA PRO A 378 6.31 20.15 2.90
C PRO A 378 7.49 19.92 1.95
N ASN A 379 8.73 20.22 2.38
CA ASN A 379 9.92 19.99 1.58
C ASN A 379 10.45 18.54 1.71
N ARG A 380 9.88 17.75 2.61
CA ARG A 380 10.26 16.35 2.83
C ARG A 380 9.22 15.43 2.21
N PHE A 381 9.69 14.46 1.47
CA PHE A 381 8.80 13.50 0.83
C PHE A 381 8.28 12.45 1.82
N ILE A 382 7.19 11.79 1.43
CA ILE A 382 6.63 10.62 2.10
C ILE A 382 6.67 9.46 1.09
N LEU A 383 7.16 8.29 1.48
CA LEU A 383 7.27 7.10 0.66
C LEU A 383 6.55 5.92 1.33
N ALA A 384 5.58 5.33 0.65
CA ALA A 384 5.08 4.00 1.01
C ALA A 384 6.20 2.99 0.70
N SER A 385 6.86 2.48 1.75
CA SER A 385 8.12 1.73 1.64
C SER A 385 7.95 0.23 1.67
N GLU A 386 6.78 -0.26 2.09
CA GLU A 386 6.44 -1.68 2.11
C GLU A 386 4.93 -1.89 2.13
N SER A 387 4.46 -2.81 1.29
CA SER A 387 3.08 -3.32 1.30
C SER A 387 3.05 -4.74 0.74
N CYS A 388 2.29 -5.66 1.34
CA CYS A 388 2.00 -6.96 0.73
C CYS A 388 0.68 -7.55 1.24
N ASN A 389 0.11 -8.45 0.46
CA ASN A 389 -1.06 -9.21 0.88
C ASN A 389 -0.66 -10.51 1.58
N CYS A 390 -1.16 -10.72 2.79
CA CYS A 390 -1.00 -11.95 3.57
C CYS A 390 -2.37 -12.37 4.15
N PRO A 391 -2.57 -13.62 4.56
CA PRO A 391 -1.65 -14.73 4.46
C PRO A 391 -1.67 -15.43 3.08
N GLY A 392 -0.53 -16.01 2.70
CA GLY A 392 -0.38 -16.94 1.57
C GLY A 392 -0.78 -16.37 0.21
N VAL A 393 -0.80 -17.21 -0.81
CA VAL A 393 -1.08 -16.87 -2.21
C VAL A 393 -2.58 -16.98 -2.50
N ALA A 394 -3.15 -15.95 -3.15
CA ALA A 394 -4.54 -15.95 -3.58
C ALA A 394 -4.71 -16.35 -5.05
N PHE A 395 -5.90 -16.85 -5.40
CA PHE A 395 -6.24 -17.25 -6.77
C PHE A 395 -7.64 -16.74 -7.18
N GLY A 396 -7.86 -16.60 -8.48
CA GLY A 396 -9.16 -16.24 -9.04
C GLY A 396 -9.69 -14.90 -8.51
N LYS A 397 -10.90 -14.90 -7.95
CA LYS A 397 -11.54 -13.68 -7.42
C LYS A 397 -10.78 -13.06 -6.25
N ASP A 398 -10.18 -13.88 -5.40
CA ASP A 398 -9.45 -13.37 -4.24
C ASP A 398 -8.15 -12.68 -4.67
N ALA A 399 -7.45 -13.22 -5.69
CA ALA A 399 -6.31 -12.53 -6.30
C ALA A 399 -6.70 -11.20 -6.94
N TRP A 400 -7.89 -11.14 -7.60
CA TRP A 400 -8.43 -9.89 -8.15
C TRP A 400 -8.72 -8.87 -7.06
N PHE A 401 -9.32 -9.30 -5.98
CA PHE A 401 -9.59 -8.45 -4.82
C PHE A 401 -8.29 -7.88 -4.20
N ARG A 402 -7.26 -8.72 -4.04
CA ARG A 402 -5.94 -8.27 -3.59
C ARG A 402 -5.32 -7.23 -4.53
N ALA A 403 -5.56 -7.35 -5.83
CA ALA A 403 -5.12 -6.36 -6.81
C ALA A 403 -5.89 -5.04 -6.69
N GLN A 404 -7.22 -5.10 -6.49
CA GLN A 404 -8.03 -3.89 -6.23
C GLN A 404 -7.54 -3.15 -4.97
N ARG A 405 -7.19 -3.89 -3.93
CA ARG A 405 -6.61 -3.34 -2.71
C ARG A 405 -5.32 -2.54 -2.99
N TYR A 406 -4.42 -3.06 -3.84
CA TYR A 406 -3.22 -2.34 -4.26
C TYR A 406 -3.56 -1.06 -5.02
N GLY A 407 -4.48 -1.13 -5.98
CA GLY A 407 -4.90 0.04 -6.73
C GLY A 407 -5.53 1.12 -5.85
N HIS A 408 -6.34 0.71 -4.87
CA HIS A 408 -6.96 1.60 -3.88
C HIS A 408 -5.91 2.30 -3.01
N ASP A 409 -5.01 1.53 -2.41
CA ASP A 409 -3.96 2.05 -1.53
C ASP A 409 -3.02 3.01 -2.27
N ILE A 410 -2.50 2.61 -3.43
CA ILE A 410 -1.64 3.48 -4.24
C ILE A 410 -2.36 4.80 -4.58
N MET A 411 -3.63 4.74 -4.98
CA MET A 411 -4.40 5.93 -5.35
C MET A 411 -4.69 6.82 -4.14
N SER A 412 -5.05 6.23 -3.01
CA SER A 412 -5.26 6.93 -1.74
C SER A 412 -3.96 7.63 -1.30
N ASP A 413 -2.85 6.92 -1.30
CA ASP A 413 -1.53 7.44 -0.93
C ASP A 413 -1.11 8.61 -1.82
N LEU A 414 -1.14 8.43 -3.13
CA LEU A 414 -0.76 9.48 -4.08
C LEU A 414 -1.66 10.70 -3.97
N ASN A 415 -2.95 10.54 -3.66
CA ASN A 415 -3.86 11.66 -3.44
C ASN A 415 -3.60 12.40 -2.10
N ASN A 416 -2.84 11.80 -1.18
CA ASN A 416 -2.49 12.34 0.14
C ASN A 416 -0.98 12.60 0.31
N HIS A 417 -0.35 13.19 -0.72
CA HIS A 417 1.04 13.69 -0.75
C HIS A 417 2.15 12.61 -0.73
N VAL A 418 1.83 11.34 -0.85
CA VAL A 418 2.84 10.29 -0.99
C VAL A 418 3.52 10.40 -2.35
N ALA A 419 4.83 10.33 -2.35
CA ALA A 419 5.66 10.58 -3.53
C ALA A 419 6.04 9.31 -4.31
N GLY A 420 5.75 8.13 -3.78
CA GLY A 420 6.06 6.84 -4.41
C GLY A 420 5.56 5.67 -3.59
N TRP A 421 5.59 4.47 -4.18
CA TRP A 421 5.05 3.27 -3.56
C TRP A 421 5.92 2.05 -3.87
N VAL A 422 6.27 1.26 -2.86
CA VAL A 422 7.17 0.11 -2.96
C VAL A 422 6.50 -1.12 -2.38
N ASP A 423 6.33 -2.13 -3.22
CA ASP A 423 5.85 -3.45 -2.86
C ASP A 423 6.86 -4.20 -1.98
N TRP A 424 6.40 -5.24 -1.28
CA TRP A 424 7.29 -6.14 -0.57
C TRP A 424 7.97 -7.11 -1.55
N ASN A 425 7.82 -8.40 -1.42
CA ASN A 425 8.57 -9.36 -2.22
C ASN A 425 8.30 -9.25 -3.73
N LEU A 426 9.35 -9.09 -4.55
CA LEU A 426 9.21 -9.10 -6.01
C LEU A 426 8.66 -10.42 -6.54
N LEU A 427 9.09 -11.56 -5.99
CA LEU A 427 8.57 -12.87 -6.34
C LEU A 427 8.72 -13.87 -5.19
N LEU A 428 7.81 -14.84 -5.12
CA LEU A 428 7.80 -15.89 -4.10
C LEU A 428 7.51 -17.25 -4.73
N ASP A 429 7.69 -18.34 -3.95
CA ASP A 429 7.29 -19.66 -4.38
C ASP A 429 5.77 -19.84 -4.37
N HIS A 430 5.30 -21.00 -4.83
CA HIS A 430 3.87 -21.33 -4.95
C HIS A 430 3.11 -21.34 -3.61
N THR A 431 3.80 -21.33 -2.47
CA THR A 431 3.20 -21.26 -1.13
C THR A 431 3.18 -19.85 -0.56
N GLY A 432 3.93 -18.92 -1.15
CA GLY A 432 4.13 -17.56 -0.63
C GLY A 432 5.36 -17.41 0.25
N GLY A 433 6.38 -18.25 0.03
CA GLY A 433 7.64 -18.28 0.74
C GLY A 433 8.87 -18.26 -0.20
N PRO A 434 10.05 -18.68 0.32
CA PRO A 434 10.33 -19.15 1.69
C PRO A 434 10.25 -18.07 2.77
N ASN A 435 9.85 -18.44 3.96
CA ASN A 435 9.80 -17.57 5.13
C ASN A 435 10.07 -18.43 6.38
N HIS A 436 11.15 -18.14 7.13
CA HIS A 436 11.57 -18.98 8.25
C HIS A 436 10.68 -18.87 9.50
N LYS A 437 9.69 -17.96 9.46
CA LYS A 437 8.68 -17.79 10.50
C LYS A 437 7.29 -18.25 10.08
N ASN A 438 7.19 -18.81 8.87
CA ASN A 438 5.94 -19.25 8.29
C ASN A 438 4.90 -18.12 8.14
N ASN A 439 5.37 -16.88 8.02
CA ASN A 439 4.58 -15.71 7.66
C ASN A 439 4.47 -15.62 6.13
N LEU A 440 3.75 -16.59 5.53
CA LEU A 440 3.61 -16.69 4.07
C LEU A 440 2.73 -15.58 3.52
N CYS A 441 3.14 -14.95 2.41
CA CYS A 441 2.41 -13.85 1.78
C CYS A 441 2.27 -14.04 0.27
N ASP A 442 1.57 -13.14 -0.39
CA ASP A 442 1.45 -13.07 -1.85
C ASP A 442 2.53 -12.17 -2.44
N ALA A 443 2.76 -12.29 -3.74
CA ALA A 443 3.66 -11.43 -4.50
C ALA A 443 3.15 -11.27 -5.95
N PRO A 444 3.55 -10.19 -6.66
CA PRO A 444 3.15 -9.99 -8.05
C PRO A 444 3.55 -11.12 -9.00
N ILE A 445 4.63 -11.84 -8.68
CA ILE A 445 5.07 -13.03 -9.42
C ILE A 445 5.18 -14.21 -8.46
N ILE A 446 4.49 -15.32 -8.79
CA ILE A 446 4.49 -16.55 -8.00
C ILE A 446 5.04 -17.68 -8.87
N LEU A 447 6.09 -18.36 -8.39
CA LEU A 447 6.67 -19.51 -9.09
C LEU A 447 5.71 -20.70 -9.10
N THR A 448 5.81 -21.51 -10.13
CA THR A 448 5.18 -22.84 -10.14
C THR A 448 5.80 -23.75 -9.07
N GLU A 449 5.12 -24.81 -8.68
CA GLU A 449 5.61 -25.77 -7.67
C GLU A 449 7.00 -26.34 -8.03
N ASN A 450 7.23 -26.60 -9.31
CA ASN A 450 8.53 -27.07 -9.80
C ASN A 450 9.62 -25.99 -9.77
N GLY A 451 9.23 -24.70 -9.76
CA GLY A 451 10.14 -23.54 -9.76
C GLY A 451 10.85 -23.31 -11.10
N ASP A 452 10.33 -23.85 -12.20
CA ASP A 452 10.86 -23.70 -13.54
C ASP A 452 10.08 -22.68 -14.41
N ASP A 453 8.93 -22.25 -13.88
CA ASP A 453 8.06 -21.23 -14.52
C ASP A 453 7.39 -20.39 -13.41
N PHE A 454 6.59 -19.41 -13.80
CA PHE A 454 5.87 -18.54 -12.88
C PHE A 454 4.52 -18.09 -13.41
N GLN A 455 3.68 -17.57 -12.51
CA GLN A 455 2.43 -16.91 -12.80
C GLN A 455 2.50 -15.44 -12.40
N ILE A 456 1.89 -14.57 -13.18
CA ILE A 456 1.76 -13.15 -12.88
C ILE A 456 0.42 -12.94 -12.21
N GLN A 457 0.44 -12.43 -10.98
CA GLN A 457 -0.76 -12.09 -10.22
C GLN A 457 -1.42 -10.79 -10.74
N PRO A 458 -2.74 -10.63 -10.61
CA PRO A 458 -3.43 -9.41 -11.01
C PRO A 458 -2.85 -8.13 -10.39
N MET A 459 -2.31 -8.19 -9.17
CA MET A 459 -1.71 -7.04 -8.47
C MET A 459 -0.51 -6.45 -9.25
N TYR A 460 0.25 -7.25 -9.99
CA TYR A 460 1.31 -6.77 -10.87
C TYR A 460 0.79 -5.70 -11.85
N TYR A 461 -0.35 -5.98 -12.47
CA TYR A 461 -0.95 -5.08 -13.47
C TYR A 461 -1.57 -3.83 -12.82
N PHE A 462 -2.10 -3.95 -11.60
CA PHE A 462 -2.59 -2.78 -10.87
C PHE A 462 -1.46 -1.80 -10.54
N ILE A 463 -0.31 -2.30 -10.09
CA ILE A 463 0.90 -1.45 -9.90
C ILE A 463 1.34 -0.87 -11.26
N GLN A 464 1.33 -1.67 -12.34
CA GLN A 464 1.73 -1.25 -13.68
C GLN A 464 0.90 -0.09 -14.24
N HIS A 465 -0.40 0.03 -13.87
CA HIS A 465 -1.23 1.17 -14.22
C HIS A 465 -0.71 2.51 -13.70
N PHE A 466 0.11 2.49 -12.64
CA PHE A 466 0.80 3.66 -12.11
C PHE A 466 2.25 3.72 -12.60
N SER A 467 3.04 2.72 -12.27
CA SER A 467 4.49 2.75 -12.40
C SER A 467 4.97 2.94 -13.84
N LYS A 468 4.29 2.33 -14.82
CA LYS A 468 4.64 2.43 -16.24
C LYS A 468 4.39 3.82 -16.84
N PHE A 469 3.34 4.50 -16.39
CA PHE A 469 2.85 5.73 -17.01
C PHE A 469 3.20 7.00 -16.24
N ILE A 470 3.64 6.86 -14.98
CA ILE A 470 3.96 7.98 -14.10
C ILE A 470 5.46 7.93 -13.76
N PRO A 471 6.34 8.39 -14.67
CA PRO A 471 7.78 8.36 -14.46
C PRO A 471 8.20 9.30 -13.34
N ILE A 472 9.43 9.12 -12.83
CA ILE A 472 10.07 10.03 -11.87
C ILE A 472 10.01 11.47 -12.38
N GLY A 473 9.70 12.42 -11.47
CA GLY A 473 9.56 13.83 -11.78
C GLY A 473 8.16 14.23 -12.24
N SER A 474 7.22 13.26 -12.40
CA SER A 474 5.80 13.58 -12.62
C SER A 474 5.24 14.36 -11.44
N ARG A 475 4.35 15.32 -11.71
CA ARG A 475 3.65 16.10 -10.68
C ARG A 475 2.20 15.65 -10.59
N ARG A 476 1.74 15.29 -9.38
CA ARG A 476 0.30 15.09 -9.15
C ARG A 476 -0.42 16.42 -9.34
N VAL A 477 -1.59 16.38 -9.98
CA VAL A 477 -2.44 17.55 -10.21
C VAL A 477 -3.81 17.37 -9.56
N HIS A 478 -4.55 18.46 -9.40
CA HIS A 478 -5.85 18.44 -8.76
C HIS A 478 -6.88 17.68 -9.61
N VAL A 479 -7.58 16.74 -8.96
CA VAL A 479 -8.68 15.97 -9.54
C VAL A 479 -9.92 16.12 -8.67
N LYS A 480 -11.05 16.41 -9.30
CA LYS A 480 -12.36 16.37 -8.67
C LYS A 480 -13.18 15.25 -9.30
N VAL A 481 -13.60 14.29 -8.48
CA VAL A 481 -14.49 13.18 -8.89
C VAL A 481 -15.90 13.49 -8.41
N ALA A 482 -16.84 13.68 -9.32
CA ALA A 482 -18.27 13.86 -9.06
C ALA A 482 -19.05 12.66 -9.60
N ALA A 483 -18.77 11.49 -9.06
CA ALA A 483 -19.49 10.25 -9.39
C ALA A 483 -20.76 10.13 -8.54
N HIS A 484 -21.81 9.53 -9.12
CA HIS A 484 -22.98 9.14 -8.34
C HIS A 484 -22.60 8.01 -7.37
N PHE A 485 -23.09 8.15 -6.12
CA PHE A 485 -22.99 7.06 -5.14
C PHE A 485 -23.96 5.94 -5.57
N THR A 486 -23.43 4.93 -6.24
CA THR A 486 -24.21 3.76 -6.61
C THR A 486 -24.17 2.75 -5.46
N LYS A 487 -25.30 2.09 -5.22
CA LYS A 487 -25.39 1.01 -4.23
C LYS A 487 -24.51 -0.14 -4.71
N PRO A 488 -23.43 -0.56 -4.00
CA PRO A 488 -22.75 -1.80 -4.32
C PRO A 488 -23.73 -2.98 -4.20
N GLY A 489 -23.51 -4.00 -5.00
CA GLY A 489 -24.32 -5.21 -4.94
C GLY A 489 -24.15 -6.03 -3.66
N ASP A 490 -23.05 -5.81 -2.91
CA ASP A 490 -22.77 -6.48 -1.65
C ASP A 490 -22.86 -5.51 -0.47
N PRO A 491 -23.88 -5.63 0.40
CA PRO A 491 -24.03 -4.78 1.59
C PRO A 491 -22.84 -4.85 2.56
N GLN A 492 -22.07 -5.93 2.56
CA GLN A 492 -20.91 -6.08 3.46
C GLN A 492 -19.76 -5.15 3.07
N LEU A 493 -19.66 -4.73 1.81
CA LEU A 493 -18.68 -3.75 1.38
C LEU A 493 -18.84 -2.37 2.05
N TYR A 494 -20.02 -2.07 2.59
CA TYR A 494 -20.29 -0.78 3.26
C TYR A 494 -20.00 -0.77 4.76
N LEU A 495 -19.95 -1.94 5.40
CA LEU A 495 -19.82 -2.03 6.86
C LEU A 495 -18.50 -1.46 7.39
N ASN A 496 -17.52 -1.24 6.51
CA ASN A 496 -16.19 -0.79 6.89
C ASN A 496 -15.83 0.63 6.40
N TYR A 497 -16.73 1.33 5.71
CA TYR A 497 -16.39 2.66 5.21
C TYR A 497 -16.51 3.73 6.28
N GLN A 498 -15.38 4.40 6.53
CA GLN A 498 -15.26 5.52 7.43
C GLN A 498 -16.04 6.74 6.94
N THR A 499 -16.44 7.57 7.88
CA THR A 499 -16.96 8.90 7.60
C THR A 499 -15.86 9.92 7.92
N SER A 500 -15.54 10.78 6.98
CA SER A 500 -14.45 11.74 7.10
C SER A 500 -14.89 13.17 6.75
N LEU A 501 -14.02 14.14 7.04
CA LEU A 501 -14.15 15.51 6.55
C LEU A 501 -13.29 15.64 5.29
N ALA A 502 -13.90 16.04 4.17
CA ALA A 502 -13.20 16.21 2.90
C ALA A 502 -13.70 17.46 2.16
N THR A 503 -12.92 17.93 1.19
CA THR A 503 -13.33 19.04 0.32
C THR A 503 -14.71 18.77 -0.29
N CYS A 504 -15.62 19.74 -0.24
CA CYS A 504 -16.94 19.61 -0.82
C CYS A 504 -16.84 19.47 -2.35
N ASP A 505 -17.22 18.30 -2.86
CA ASP A 505 -17.14 17.95 -4.28
C ASP A 505 -18.52 17.92 -4.97
N GLY A 506 -19.60 18.06 -4.18
CA GLY A 506 -20.99 18.00 -4.65
C GLY A 506 -21.48 16.58 -4.93
N SER A 507 -20.73 15.56 -4.48
CA SER A 507 -21.14 14.17 -4.60
C SER A 507 -22.29 13.83 -3.65
N SER A 508 -23.08 12.79 -4.01
CA SER A 508 -24.17 12.30 -3.16
C SER A 508 -23.70 11.74 -1.80
N ARG A 509 -22.40 11.42 -1.66
CA ARG A 509 -21.80 10.98 -0.39
C ARG A 509 -21.76 12.09 0.67
N GLN A 510 -21.81 13.33 0.24
CA GLN A 510 -21.79 14.51 1.11
C GLN A 510 -23.19 15.05 1.40
N ALA A 511 -24.21 14.50 0.73
CA ALA A 511 -25.60 14.86 0.97
C ALA A 511 -26.17 14.02 2.12
N LEU A 512 -26.30 14.64 3.29
CA LEU A 512 -26.79 14.03 4.51
C LEU A 512 -28.10 14.68 4.96
N HIS A 513 -29.00 13.91 5.54
CA HIS A 513 -30.19 14.44 6.16
C HIS A 513 -30.55 13.68 7.43
N LYS A 514 -31.27 14.36 8.31
CA LYS A 514 -31.86 13.78 9.49
C LYS A 514 -33.18 13.10 9.12
N THR A 515 -33.32 11.83 9.47
CA THR A 515 -34.57 11.08 9.29
C THR A 515 -35.58 11.39 10.38
N ASN A 516 -36.86 11.03 10.18
CA ASN A 516 -37.92 11.22 11.18
C ASN A 516 -37.68 10.43 12.48
N ASP A 517 -36.94 9.33 12.40
CA ASP A 517 -36.55 8.51 13.54
C ASP A 517 -35.18 8.89 14.11
N ASN A 518 -34.72 10.11 13.82
CA ASN A 518 -33.47 10.70 14.33
C ASN A 518 -32.19 9.98 13.95
N LYS A 519 -32.13 9.33 12.79
CA LYS A 519 -30.90 8.82 12.19
C LYS A 519 -30.29 9.86 11.25
N MET A 520 -28.99 9.79 11.00
CA MET A 520 -28.31 10.54 9.95
C MET A 520 -28.15 9.65 8.72
N GLN A 521 -28.87 9.95 7.65
CA GLN A 521 -28.89 9.15 6.43
C GLN A 521 -28.16 9.85 5.29
N VAL A 522 -27.39 9.11 4.52
CA VAL A 522 -26.86 9.57 3.23
C VAL A 522 -28.04 9.63 2.24
N THR A 523 -28.29 10.81 1.71
CA THR A 523 -29.51 11.11 0.93
C THR A 523 -29.62 10.20 -0.30
N ASN A 524 -30.82 9.65 -0.51
CA ASN A 524 -31.14 8.69 -1.59
C ASN A 524 -30.38 7.35 -1.51
N THR A 525 -29.88 6.97 -0.36
CA THR A 525 -29.28 5.66 -0.11
C THR A 525 -29.94 4.96 1.08
N PRO A 526 -29.79 3.65 1.24
CA PRO A 526 -30.27 2.95 2.43
C PRO A 526 -29.33 3.11 3.65
N PHE A 527 -28.28 3.92 3.58
CA PHE A 527 -27.20 3.97 4.56
C PHE A 527 -27.31 5.12 5.55
N CYS A 528 -27.07 4.78 6.81
CA CYS A 528 -27.01 5.70 7.93
C CYS A 528 -25.61 5.71 8.57
N LEU A 529 -25.26 6.85 9.14
CA LEU A 529 -24.08 6.99 9.99
C LEU A 529 -24.30 6.24 11.30
N ASN A 530 -23.38 5.38 11.67
CA ASN A 530 -23.42 4.54 12.86
C ASN A 530 -22.09 4.56 13.57
N MET A 531 -22.11 4.72 14.88
CA MET A 531 -20.92 4.62 15.72
C MET A 531 -20.54 3.14 15.88
N VAL A 532 -19.28 2.84 15.57
CA VAL A 532 -18.68 1.52 15.74
C VAL A 532 -17.54 1.63 16.75
N PRO A 533 -17.54 0.82 17.82
CA PRO A 533 -16.43 0.79 18.75
C PRO A 533 -15.24 0.08 18.11
N LEU A 534 -14.07 0.73 18.14
CA LEU A 534 -12.80 0.16 17.74
C LEU A 534 -11.91 -0.08 18.96
N SER A 535 -10.78 -0.77 18.75
CA SER A 535 -9.75 -0.95 19.80
C SER A 535 -9.17 0.39 20.28
N GLU A 536 -9.13 1.40 19.43
CA GLU A 536 -8.56 2.73 19.69
C GLU A 536 -9.54 3.88 19.49
N GLY A 537 -10.79 3.71 19.92
CA GLY A 537 -11.76 4.80 19.85
C GLY A 537 -13.13 4.40 19.32
N GLN A 538 -13.89 5.39 18.85
CA GLN A 538 -15.23 5.19 18.31
C GLN A 538 -15.38 5.98 17.03
N GLU A 539 -15.51 5.27 15.93
CA GLU A 539 -15.67 5.87 14.61
C GLU A 539 -17.10 5.89 14.11
N ILE A 540 -17.35 6.77 13.17
CA ILE A 540 -18.59 6.78 12.40
C ILE A 540 -18.39 6.05 11.11
N ARG A 541 -19.16 4.99 10.90
CA ARG A 541 -19.18 4.18 9.68
C ARG A 541 -20.57 4.10 9.09
N LEU A 542 -20.67 3.68 7.83
CA LEU A 542 -21.94 3.45 7.16
C LEU A 542 -22.49 2.06 7.49
N VAL A 543 -23.78 2.02 7.82
CA VAL A 543 -24.55 0.79 7.95
C VAL A 543 -25.91 0.95 7.26
N GLU A 544 -26.59 -0.12 6.87
CA GLU A 544 -27.96 0.02 6.43
C GLU A 544 -28.84 0.57 7.57
N CYS A 545 -29.65 1.58 7.28
CA CYS A 545 -30.47 2.27 8.29
C CYS A 545 -31.39 1.33 9.08
N GLN A 546 -31.80 0.22 8.46
CA GLN A 546 -32.63 -0.79 9.12
C GLN A 546 -31.87 -1.60 10.21
N TRP A 547 -30.54 -1.64 10.15
CA TRP A 547 -29.71 -2.40 11.08
C TRP A 547 -29.24 -1.57 12.27
N THR A 548 -29.24 -0.22 12.17
CA THR A 548 -28.87 0.62 13.29
C THR A 548 -30.07 0.96 14.17
N GLN A 549 -29.86 0.89 15.49
CA GLN A 549 -30.79 1.39 16.50
C GLN A 549 -30.30 2.74 17.08
N GLN A 550 -29.17 3.25 16.61
CA GLN A 550 -28.60 4.49 17.11
C GLN A 550 -29.41 5.68 16.61
N THR A 551 -29.72 6.59 17.51
CA THR A 551 -30.47 7.83 17.25
C THR A 551 -29.66 9.03 17.71
N TRP A 552 -29.67 10.08 16.92
CA TRP A 552 -28.87 11.27 17.14
C TRP A 552 -29.71 12.41 17.70
N THR A 553 -29.21 13.08 18.73
CA THR A 553 -29.81 14.29 19.29
C THR A 553 -29.13 15.51 18.69
N PHE A 554 -29.89 16.40 18.07
CA PHE A 554 -29.39 17.64 17.45
C PHE A 554 -29.71 18.80 18.40
N GLU A 555 -28.67 19.42 18.95
CA GLU A 555 -28.80 20.55 19.89
C GLU A 555 -28.67 21.89 19.11
N GLU A 556 -29.78 22.54 18.83
CA GLU A 556 -29.80 23.79 18.05
C GLU A 556 -28.98 24.92 18.71
N THR A 557 -29.00 25.03 20.05
CA THR A 557 -28.31 26.10 20.77
C THR A 557 -26.79 25.93 20.79
N THR A 558 -26.31 24.72 20.85
CA THR A 558 -24.86 24.42 20.92
C THR A 558 -24.32 23.97 19.57
N GLN A 559 -25.18 23.66 18.61
CA GLN A 559 -24.84 23.06 17.32
C GLN A 559 -24.12 21.71 17.45
N ARG A 560 -24.31 21.01 18.58
CA ARG A 560 -23.77 19.67 18.81
C ARG A 560 -24.72 18.61 18.27
N ILE A 561 -24.13 17.53 17.81
CA ILE A 561 -24.84 16.29 17.46
C ILE A 561 -24.37 15.23 18.45
N ARG A 562 -25.30 14.64 19.18
CA ARG A 562 -24.99 13.69 20.26
C ARG A 562 -25.53 12.31 19.98
N LEU A 563 -24.76 11.33 20.41
CA LEU A 563 -25.16 9.95 20.59
C LEU A 563 -25.01 9.63 22.08
N ASP A 564 -26.13 9.48 22.79
CA ASP A 564 -26.17 9.35 24.25
C ASP A 564 -25.44 10.52 24.99
N ASP A 565 -24.42 10.23 25.77
CA ASP A 565 -23.59 11.20 26.51
C ASP A 565 -22.37 11.73 25.75
N LYS A 566 -22.19 11.30 24.49
CA LYS A 566 -21.05 11.66 23.62
C LYS A 566 -21.46 12.62 22.51
N CYS A 567 -20.46 13.31 21.96
CA CYS A 567 -20.61 14.26 20.88
C CYS A 567 -19.92 13.78 19.61
N LEU A 568 -20.57 13.99 18.47
CA LEU A 568 -19.91 13.88 17.18
C LEU A 568 -18.73 14.85 17.13
N SER A 569 -17.56 14.40 16.70
CA SER A 569 -16.30 15.11 16.82
C SER A 569 -15.41 14.89 15.59
N LEU A 570 -14.43 15.75 15.39
CA LEU A 570 -13.32 15.46 14.49
C LEU A 570 -12.19 14.79 15.28
N ASN A 571 -11.64 13.71 14.72
CA ASN A 571 -10.52 13.01 15.32
C ASN A 571 -9.34 13.97 15.56
N ASP A 572 -8.73 13.87 16.75
CA ASP A 572 -7.60 14.70 17.17
C ASP A 572 -7.80 16.23 16.99
N LYS A 573 -9.07 16.67 16.82
CA LYS A 573 -9.46 18.06 16.57
C LYS A 573 -8.87 18.61 15.23
N SER A 574 -8.40 17.74 14.39
CA SER A 574 -7.83 18.06 13.09
C SER A 574 -8.91 18.52 12.10
N THR A 575 -8.55 19.37 11.15
CA THR A 575 -9.40 19.80 10.03
C THR A 575 -8.77 19.43 8.68
N MET A 576 -7.76 18.56 8.67
CA MET A 576 -7.15 18.08 7.44
C MET A 576 -8.14 17.25 6.61
N ASN A 577 -8.02 17.30 5.30
CA ASN A 577 -8.78 16.41 4.42
C ASN A 577 -8.50 14.94 4.78
N GLY A 578 -9.56 14.14 4.87
CA GLY A 578 -9.50 12.76 5.28
C GLY A 578 -9.65 12.54 6.78
N VAL A 579 -9.63 13.60 7.62
CA VAL A 579 -9.80 13.44 9.06
C VAL A 579 -11.11 12.73 9.38
N ARG A 580 -11.03 11.70 10.21
CA ARG A 580 -12.17 10.87 10.60
C ARG A 580 -13.18 11.65 11.43
N VAL A 581 -14.45 11.33 11.22
CA VAL A 581 -15.52 11.76 12.11
C VAL A 581 -15.71 10.67 13.18
N THR A 582 -15.58 11.06 14.44
CA THR A 582 -15.60 10.19 15.62
C THR A 582 -16.74 10.57 16.57
N VAL A 583 -16.89 9.80 17.62
CA VAL A 583 -17.78 10.12 18.74
C VAL A 583 -16.97 10.15 20.04
N ASP A 584 -16.81 11.36 20.60
CA ASP A 584 -15.96 11.59 21.76
C ASP A 584 -16.77 12.11 22.94
N LYS A 585 -16.17 12.14 24.12
CA LYS A 585 -16.77 12.82 25.27
C LYS A 585 -17.06 14.27 24.92
N CYS A 586 -18.28 14.72 25.21
CA CYS A 586 -18.63 16.14 25.04
C CYS A 586 -17.76 17.01 25.95
N GLU A 587 -17.01 17.95 25.37
CA GLU A 587 -16.25 18.92 26.17
C GLU A 587 -17.19 19.84 26.94
N ALA A 588 -16.78 20.24 28.15
CA ALA A 588 -17.61 21.08 29.04
C ALA A 588 -17.94 22.41 28.32
N ASP A 589 -16.93 23.03 27.72
CA ASP A 589 -17.11 24.18 26.85
C ASP A 589 -17.44 23.71 25.43
N VAL A 590 -18.30 24.45 24.75
CA VAL A 590 -18.62 24.16 23.35
C VAL A 590 -17.39 24.47 22.48
N LYS A 591 -16.88 23.45 21.76
CA LYS A 591 -15.69 23.59 20.91
C LYS A 591 -16.03 23.38 19.44
N PRO A 592 -15.39 24.13 18.52
CA PRO A 592 -15.72 24.09 17.09
C PRO A 592 -15.65 22.68 16.44
N HIS A 593 -14.73 21.81 16.87
CA HIS A 593 -14.60 20.44 16.35
C HIS A 593 -15.74 19.49 16.80
N GLN A 594 -16.61 19.92 17.72
CA GLN A 594 -17.82 19.23 18.13
C GLN A 594 -19.09 20.01 17.72
N GLN A 595 -18.97 21.03 16.86
CA GLN A 595 -20.09 21.83 16.36
C GLN A 595 -20.29 21.59 14.86
N TRP A 596 -21.54 21.40 14.47
CA TRP A 596 -21.93 20.98 13.14
C TRP A 596 -23.08 21.81 12.61
N THR A 597 -23.05 22.14 11.34
CA THR A 597 -24.11 22.86 10.64
C THR A 597 -24.56 22.07 9.42
N PHE A 598 -25.88 21.88 9.29
CA PHE A 598 -26.48 21.44 8.03
C PHE A 598 -26.72 22.65 7.14
N LYS A 599 -26.34 22.53 5.89
CA LYS A 599 -26.65 23.53 4.87
C LYS A 599 -27.80 23.02 4.02
N ASP A 600 -28.97 23.68 4.14
CA ASP A 600 -30.20 23.30 3.41
C ASP A 600 -30.04 23.43 1.89
N GLU A 601 -29.16 24.34 1.43
CA GLU A 601 -28.95 24.65 0.02
C GLU A 601 -28.35 23.47 -0.76
N ASP A 602 -27.45 22.71 -0.16
CA ASP A 602 -26.73 21.59 -0.80
C ASP A 602 -26.86 20.28 -0.03
N GLY A 603 -27.57 20.26 1.09
CA GLY A 603 -27.76 19.07 1.95
C GLY A 603 -26.49 18.60 2.66
N THR A 604 -25.47 19.45 2.75
CA THR A 604 -24.18 19.06 3.36
C THR A 604 -24.13 19.33 4.86
N MET A 605 -23.38 18.52 5.58
CA MET A 605 -23.04 18.75 6.98
C MET A 605 -21.56 19.22 7.08
N ARG A 606 -21.33 20.29 7.84
CA ARG A 606 -20.02 20.94 7.94
C ARG A 606 -19.61 21.16 9.39
N SER A 607 -18.31 21.00 9.67
CA SER A 607 -17.73 21.31 10.98
C SER A 607 -17.48 22.81 11.12
N GLN A 608 -17.78 23.38 12.30
CA GLN A 608 -17.43 24.76 12.63
C GLN A 608 -15.92 24.98 12.87
N ALA A 609 -15.15 23.91 13.02
CA ALA A 609 -13.70 24.00 13.14
C ALA A 609 -13.04 24.28 11.78
N SER A 610 -13.65 23.85 10.67
CA SER A 610 -13.08 24.05 9.33
C SER A 610 -13.34 25.47 8.83
N THR A 611 -12.28 26.12 8.37
CA THR A 611 -12.33 27.41 7.66
C THR A 611 -12.36 27.25 6.15
N GLU A 612 -12.23 26.03 5.67
CA GLU A 612 -12.22 25.67 4.25
C GLU A 612 -13.58 25.14 3.79
N ASN A 613 -13.74 24.96 2.48
CA ASN A 613 -14.96 24.39 1.93
C ASN A 613 -14.95 22.86 2.07
N GLN A 614 -15.17 22.37 3.30
CA GLN A 614 -15.18 20.95 3.62
C GLN A 614 -16.54 20.48 4.09
N CYS A 615 -16.89 19.24 3.72
CA CYS A 615 -18.14 18.56 4.05
C CYS A 615 -17.87 17.22 4.74
N VAL A 616 -18.76 16.81 5.64
CA VAL A 616 -18.79 15.43 6.10
C VAL A 616 -19.09 14.53 4.91
N THR A 617 -18.21 13.57 4.70
CA THR A 617 -18.20 12.69 3.53
C THR A 617 -18.35 11.25 4.00
N ALA A 618 -19.39 10.59 3.53
CA ALA A 618 -19.71 9.22 3.92
C ALA A 618 -19.01 8.22 2.99
N GLY A 619 -18.11 7.42 3.53
CA GLY A 619 -17.36 6.41 2.79
C GLY A 619 -16.49 6.99 1.67
N TYR A 620 -16.08 6.12 0.74
CA TYR A 620 -15.30 6.52 -0.45
C TYR A 620 -16.19 6.80 -1.65
N SER A 621 -15.60 7.45 -2.65
CA SER A 621 -16.11 7.32 -4.01
C SER A 621 -15.70 5.95 -4.54
N PHE A 622 -16.65 5.13 -4.98
CA PHE A 622 -16.34 3.86 -5.63
C PHE A 622 -15.70 4.05 -7.01
N VAL A 623 -15.79 5.25 -7.57
CA VAL A 623 -14.93 5.67 -8.68
C VAL A 623 -13.90 6.63 -8.11
N GLN A 624 -12.65 6.20 -8.10
CA GLN A 624 -11.51 6.98 -7.64
C GLN A 624 -10.65 7.39 -8.83
N ALA A 625 -9.92 8.48 -8.68
CA ALA A 625 -9.03 8.97 -9.71
C ALA A 625 -7.81 9.72 -9.14
N SER A 626 -6.69 9.59 -9.83
CA SER A 626 -5.49 10.41 -9.62
C SER A 626 -4.96 10.87 -10.98
N ALA A 627 -4.50 12.12 -11.08
CA ALA A 627 -3.96 12.64 -12.33
C ALA A 627 -2.58 13.29 -12.14
N PHE A 628 -1.80 13.25 -13.21
CA PHE A 628 -0.40 13.67 -13.21
C PHE A 628 -0.06 14.41 -14.49
N VAL A 629 0.93 15.30 -14.39
CA VAL A 629 1.66 15.86 -15.53
C VAL A 629 3.08 15.29 -15.47
N THR A 630 3.49 14.65 -16.55
CA THR A 630 4.82 14.02 -16.66
C THR A 630 5.91 15.05 -17.05
N PRO A 631 7.21 14.76 -16.86
CA PRO A 631 8.29 15.68 -17.22
C PRO A 631 8.30 16.07 -18.70
N ASP A 632 7.80 15.21 -19.58
CA ASP A 632 7.64 15.46 -21.03
C ASP A 632 6.27 16.05 -21.40
N ASN A 633 5.53 16.54 -20.36
CA ASN A 633 4.25 17.23 -20.47
C ASN A 633 3.05 16.37 -20.94
N HIS A 634 3.15 15.06 -20.96
CA HIS A 634 1.95 14.23 -21.08
C HIS A 634 1.09 14.35 -19.81
N LYS A 635 -0.20 14.13 -19.98
CA LYS A 635 -1.15 14.04 -18.86
C LYS A 635 -1.53 12.58 -18.70
N VAL A 636 -1.52 12.13 -17.47
CA VAL A 636 -1.89 10.76 -17.09
C VAL A 636 -3.05 10.84 -16.12
N LEU A 637 -4.12 10.10 -16.40
CA LEU A 637 -5.24 9.93 -15.48
C LEU A 637 -5.39 8.44 -15.21
N VAL A 638 -5.33 8.04 -13.94
CA VAL A 638 -5.66 6.69 -13.49
C VAL A 638 -7.04 6.74 -12.84
N VAL A 639 -7.95 5.86 -13.28
CA VAL A 639 -9.31 5.73 -12.75
C VAL A 639 -9.55 4.29 -12.32
N MET A 640 -10.10 4.11 -11.13
CA MET A 640 -10.49 2.82 -10.61
C MET A 640 -11.98 2.81 -10.25
N ASN A 641 -12.69 1.76 -10.63
CA ASN A 641 -14.09 1.55 -10.30
C ASN A 641 -14.23 0.34 -9.36
N GLU A 642 -14.52 0.59 -8.11
CA GLU A 642 -14.75 -0.46 -7.10
C GLU A 642 -16.22 -0.91 -7.03
N ASN A 643 -17.12 -0.36 -7.89
CA ASN A 643 -18.49 -0.80 -7.98
C ASN A 643 -18.63 -2.19 -8.62
N THR A 644 -19.77 -2.81 -8.36
CA THR A 644 -20.21 -4.04 -9.04
C THR A 644 -20.87 -3.78 -10.40
N GLU A 645 -21.02 -2.51 -10.79
CA GLU A 645 -21.59 -2.05 -12.05
C GLU A 645 -20.59 -1.15 -12.79
N ALA A 646 -20.70 -1.08 -14.11
CA ALA A 646 -19.92 -0.15 -14.91
C ALA A 646 -20.27 1.29 -14.55
N ALA A 647 -19.27 2.16 -14.53
CA ALA A 647 -19.43 3.58 -14.26
C ALA A 647 -19.17 4.40 -15.52
N GLU A 648 -20.25 5.00 -16.05
CA GLU A 648 -20.16 6.00 -17.13
C GLU A 648 -19.84 7.37 -16.53
N PHE A 649 -18.83 8.05 -17.10
CA PHE A 649 -18.44 9.39 -16.66
C PHE A 649 -17.86 10.21 -17.81
N GLN A 650 -17.71 11.50 -17.57
CA GLN A 650 -17.05 12.42 -18.48
C GLN A 650 -15.76 12.94 -17.85
N VAL A 651 -14.64 12.80 -18.54
CA VAL A 651 -13.38 13.47 -18.17
C VAL A 651 -13.42 14.91 -18.71
N GLN A 652 -13.07 15.89 -17.89
CA GLN A 652 -13.11 17.32 -18.20
C GLN A 652 -11.75 17.96 -17.94
N VAL A 653 -11.13 18.54 -18.96
CA VAL A 653 -9.84 19.24 -18.87
C VAL A 653 -9.90 20.52 -19.64
N GLY A 654 -9.83 21.68 -18.97
CA GLY A 654 -10.05 22.97 -19.64
C GLY A 654 -11.39 22.98 -20.38
N ASP A 655 -11.37 23.23 -21.69
CA ASP A 655 -12.57 23.23 -22.56
C ASP A 655 -12.80 21.88 -23.26
N ALA A 656 -11.96 20.88 -23.02
CA ALA A 656 -12.08 19.57 -23.62
C ALA A 656 -12.87 18.62 -22.71
N VAL A 657 -13.68 17.76 -23.33
CA VAL A 657 -14.44 16.71 -22.66
C VAL A 657 -14.27 15.38 -23.36
N LEU A 658 -14.29 14.28 -22.59
CA LEU A 658 -14.19 12.90 -23.06
C LEU A 658 -15.25 12.05 -22.34
N ASP A 659 -16.23 11.53 -23.06
CA ASP A 659 -17.18 10.55 -22.51
C ASP A 659 -16.59 9.15 -22.56
N THR A 660 -16.68 8.42 -21.45
CA THR A 660 -16.07 7.09 -21.30
C THR A 660 -16.81 6.29 -20.22
N GLU A 661 -16.44 5.02 -20.08
CA GLU A 661 -16.89 4.16 -18.97
C GLU A 661 -15.72 3.34 -18.42
N VAL A 662 -15.82 2.93 -17.17
CA VAL A 662 -14.94 1.96 -16.53
C VAL A 662 -15.76 0.77 -16.03
N LEU A 663 -15.32 -0.45 -16.38
CA LEU A 663 -16.03 -1.69 -16.03
C LEU A 663 -16.03 -1.94 -14.51
N PRO A 664 -16.94 -2.83 -14.02
CA PRO A 664 -16.96 -3.20 -12.61
C PRO A 664 -15.62 -3.73 -12.12
N GLY A 665 -15.15 -3.25 -10.98
CA GLY A 665 -13.90 -3.69 -10.36
C GLY A 665 -12.64 -3.46 -11.20
N ALA A 666 -12.70 -2.60 -12.23
CA ALA A 666 -11.61 -2.37 -13.16
C ALA A 666 -10.79 -1.13 -12.82
N ILE A 667 -9.57 -1.10 -13.35
CA ILE A 667 -8.67 0.05 -13.34
C ILE A 667 -8.31 0.44 -14.77
N GLN A 668 -8.25 1.74 -15.05
CA GLN A 668 -7.89 2.31 -16.35
C GLN A 668 -6.81 3.37 -16.20
N THR A 669 -5.93 3.45 -17.20
CA THR A 669 -4.97 4.55 -17.32
C THR A 669 -5.13 5.21 -18.69
N TYR A 670 -5.33 6.52 -18.68
CA TYR A 670 -5.43 7.39 -19.85
C TYR A 670 -4.16 8.22 -19.99
N VAL A 671 -3.67 8.36 -21.21
CA VAL A 671 -2.49 9.18 -21.55
C VAL A 671 -2.80 10.03 -22.77
N TRP A 672 -2.51 11.35 -22.69
CA TRP A 672 -2.70 12.31 -23.80
C TRP A 672 -1.72 13.46 -23.76
#